data_026497a08d8b5229b3f41e65b7704767
#
_entry.id   026497a08d8b5229b3f41e65b7704767
#
_cell.length_a   1.000
_cell.length_b   1.000
_cell.length_c   1.000
_cell.angle_alpha   90.00
_cell.angle_beta   90.00
_cell.angle_gamma   90.00
#
_symmetry.space_group_name_H-M   'P 1'
#
loop_
_entity.id
_entity.type
_entity.pdbx_description
1 polymer ?
#
loop_
_entity_poly.entity_id
_entity_poly.type
_entity_poly.pdbx_seq_one_letter_code
_entity_poly.pdbx_strand_id
1 'polypeptide(L)'
;MMYSDVDETILRKNLKGLSVSNPSLGEKISQAVLDSRAAENASDAVSTSAPASNVPSTLTSSSSFEIKTSKTGLPVLVADGIALHSLMDPITESKRLLDGLKKEDEERVFLFFGAGLGYVVQETLKFKNVTAVWMEADPEILRYALSLFDYSELLESGKLRILLTPLLEQDLYAAFRGISGFPISFIPHRGSNHWKKDSYEELRFIAEGFFHKKDVNISTLTRFERIWTRNFISNLPELADMKPIVSLFGVCRGKTDILVCGAGPSLILSLDEIRIFRNNYILIAVDTALMVLWNAGIDPDLVFSVDPQALNTKYLEGYTGSARIVFDPTSSYHSLRLPGTFKNGFFTSSPFPLIRILSSKPEEEIGAIDFGGSVSTNAVSLAEKMEARNILLVGQDLSFPDKLAHCKGAVLEERLNHIESRKFRREYHNHKQMTALPVKRARSIRGGELRTNEKLLIFKKWFEDHPKKNPWFNFGKDGVVLEGIPGANFAEYIQKNECDPKTVRSVRDRILQIADEPAHARTAHKIENELKTLFEQLKGFSEKVTRGRILSERLYSQIRAEDKFKDQILKNLKEMDGIDEEVSSRKGLTEILGMSIQRTVLMITEGYEGGLTLEEKKNERLGIAKKSLLLYQGLEEACKLHSKQIGKAIARISDPKFET
;
A
#
# COMPACT_ATOMS: atom_id res chain seq x y z
N MET A 1 20.55 6.18 -47.87
CA MET A 1 20.71 7.17 -46.79
C MET A 1 21.42 6.47 -45.66
N MET A 2 22.63 6.88 -45.34
CA MET A 2 23.32 6.39 -44.14
C MET A 2 22.60 7.01 -42.93
N TYR A 3 22.13 6.21 -41.99
CA TYR A 3 21.58 6.65 -40.71
C TYR A 3 22.76 7.08 -39.77
N SER A 4 23.52 8.09 -40.17
CA SER A 4 24.69 8.47 -39.40
C SER A 4 24.45 9.62 -38.41
N ASP A 5 23.28 10.28 -38.48
CA ASP A 5 23.00 11.45 -37.65
C ASP A 5 21.61 11.35 -36.98
N VAL A 6 21.62 11.70 -35.71
CA VAL A 6 20.41 11.84 -34.84
C VAL A 6 19.58 13.01 -35.42
N ASP A 7 18.33 12.73 -35.86
CA ASP A 7 17.44 13.80 -36.37
C ASP A 7 16.85 14.58 -35.16
N GLU A 8 17.40 15.75 -34.96
CA GLU A 8 17.00 16.63 -33.85
C GLU A 8 15.53 17.10 -33.97
N THR A 9 14.99 17.16 -35.17
CA THR A 9 13.59 17.57 -35.41
C THR A 9 12.63 16.50 -34.92
N ILE A 10 12.91 15.23 -35.22
CA ILE A 10 12.14 14.09 -34.75
C ILE A 10 12.24 13.98 -33.22
N LEU A 11 13.43 14.12 -32.65
CA LEU A 11 13.64 14.09 -31.21
C LEU A 11 12.79 15.14 -30.50
N ARG A 12 12.85 16.41 -30.93
CA ARG A 12 12.07 17.50 -30.33
C ARG A 12 10.55 17.26 -30.43
N LYS A 13 10.08 16.71 -31.53
CA LYS A 13 8.68 16.36 -31.72
C LYS A 13 8.22 15.29 -30.73
N ASN A 14 9.03 14.25 -30.53
CA ASN A 14 8.76 13.19 -29.58
C ASN A 14 8.78 13.68 -28.12
N LEU A 15 9.77 14.50 -27.73
CA LEU A 15 9.84 15.08 -26.41
C LEU A 15 8.66 16.00 -26.09
N LYS A 16 8.15 16.74 -27.09
CA LYS A 16 6.92 17.51 -26.95
C LYS A 16 5.72 16.60 -26.72
N GLY A 17 5.58 15.50 -27.45
CA GLY A 17 4.52 14.51 -27.26
C GLY A 17 4.52 13.90 -25.87
N LEU A 18 5.68 13.58 -25.30
CA LEU A 18 5.86 13.13 -23.91
C LEU A 18 5.29 14.15 -22.90
N SER A 19 5.60 15.43 -23.09
CA SER A 19 5.18 16.50 -22.18
C SER A 19 3.69 16.78 -22.23
N VAL A 20 3.00 16.47 -23.34
CA VAL A 20 1.55 16.60 -23.46
C VAL A 20 0.82 15.54 -22.64
N SER A 21 1.25 14.30 -22.72
CA SER A 21 0.58 13.18 -22.03
C SER A 21 0.84 13.15 -20.53
N ASN A 22 2.06 13.51 -20.08
CA ASN A 22 2.44 13.59 -18.68
C ASN A 22 3.55 14.65 -18.48
N PRO A 23 3.20 15.90 -18.12
CA PRO A 23 4.16 17.00 -18.07
C PRO A 23 5.37 16.75 -17.16
N SER A 24 5.16 16.26 -15.94
CA SER A 24 6.22 16.04 -14.96
C SER A 24 7.18 14.91 -15.37
N LEU A 25 6.65 13.82 -15.89
CA LEU A 25 7.44 12.69 -16.37
C LEU A 25 8.12 13.03 -17.69
N GLY A 26 7.44 13.77 -18.56
CA GLY A 26 7.99 14.27 -19.83
C GLY A 26 9.16 15.22 -19.63
N GLU A 27 9.09 16.12 -18.66
CA GLU A 27 10.19 17.02 -18.31
C GLU A 27 11.43 16.26 -17.79
N LYS A 28 11.19 15.30 -16.86
CA LYS A 28 12.25 14.42 -16.32
C LYS A 28 12.97 13.63 -17.41
N ILE A 29 12.22 13.00 -18.33
CA ILE A 29 12.81 12.23 -19.43
C ILE A 29 13.52 13.15 -20.42
N SER A 30 12.93 14.29 -20.75
CA SER A 30 13.52 15.26 -21.66
C SER A 30 14.86 15.78 -21.14
N GLN A 31 14.93 16.11 -19.84
CA GLN A 31 16.18 16.56 -19.22
C GLN A 31 17.23 15.46 -19.26
N ALA A 32 16.91 14.23 -18.88
CA ALA A 32 17.84 13.11 -18.88
C ALA A 32 18.39 12.78 -20.29
N VAL A 33 17.54 12.85 -21.31
CA VAL A 33 17.93 12.61 -22.72
C VAL A 33 18.82 13.74 -23.25
N LEU A 34 18.60 14.98 -22.82
CA LEU A 34 19.43 16.13 -23.23
C LEU A 34 20.76 16.15 -22.47
N ASP A 35 20.79 15.80 -21.20
CA ASP A 35 22.00 15.74 -20.38
C ASP A 35 22.96 14.64 -20.88
N SER A 36 22.43 13.50 -21.33
CA SER A 36 23.20 12.41 -21.90
C SER A 36 24.00 12.87 -23.15
N ARG A 37 23.39 13.71 -23.97
CA ARG A 37 24.05 14.34 -25.13
C ARG A 37 25.21 15.27 -24.74
N ALA A 38 25.05 16.04 -23.67
CA ALA A 38 26.09 16.96 -23.21
C ALA A 38 27.33 16.20 -22.73
N ALA A 39 27.16 15.05 -22.12
CA ALA A 39 28.23 14.16 -21.67
C ALA A 39 29.02 13.54 -22.85
N GLU A 40 28.29 13.12 -23.92
CA GLU A 40 28.91 12.58 -25.14
C GLU A 40 29.81 13.64 -25.83
N ASN A 41 29.29 14.87 -26.02
CA ASN A 41 30.05 15.97 -26.63
C ASN A 41 31.26 16.40 -25.79
N ALA A 42 31.23 16.26 -24.46
CA ALA A 42 32.36 16.55 -23.58
C ALA A 42 33.44 15.47 -23.65
N SER A 43 33.09 14.20 -23.85
CA SER A 43 34.05 13.10 -24.02
C SER A 43 34.78 13.16 -25.33
N ASP A 44 34.14 13.58 -26.41
CA ASP A 44 34.74 13.76 -27.73
C ASP A 44 35.72 14.97 -27.76
N ALA A 45 35.43 16.01 -26.98
CA ALA A 45 36.31 17.18 -26.85
C ALA A 45 37.60 16.90 -26.05
N VAL A 46 37.55 15.96 -25.10
CA VAL A 46 38.72 15.57 -24.26
C VAL A 46 39.68 14.63 -24.99
N SER A 47 39.22 13.88 -25.99
CA SER A 47 40.07 12.98 -26.76
C SER A 47 41.09 13.68 -27.70
N THR A 48 41.05 15.02 -27.83
CA THR A 48 41.90 15.79 -28.75
C THR A 48 43.00 16.63 -28.08
N SER A 49 43.21 16.63 -26.74
CA SER A 49 44.27 17.42 -26.10
C SER A 49 44.84 16.77 -24.81
N ALA A 50 46.09 16.16 -25.03
CA ALA A 50 47.26 16.09 -24.12
C ALA A 50 47.16 15.66 -22.62
N PRO A 51 48.27 15.32 -21.88
CA PRO A 51 48.34 14.12 -21.07
C PRO A 51 48.23 14.34 -19.55
N ALA A 52 47.75 13.27 -18.91
CA ALA A 52 47.88 12.82 -17.51
C ALA A 52 48.32 13.81 -16.41
N SER A 53 47.40 14.06 -15.47
CA SER A 53 47.73 14.27 -14.07
C SER A 53 46.70 13.54 -13.18
N ASN A 54 47.20 12.81 -12.17
CA ASN A 54 46.53 11.93 -11.28
C ASN A 54 45.38 12.58 -10.48
N VAL A 55 44.12 12.17 -10.72
CA VAL A 55 43.01 12.36 -9.82
C VAL A 55 42.26 11.01 -9.74
N PRO A 56 41.87 10.50 -8.57
CA PRO A 56 41.23 9.18 -8.47
C PRO A 56 39.84 9.25 -9.12
N SER A 57 39.68 8.50 -10.21
CA SER A 57 38.45 8.40 -11.01
C SER A 57 37.48 7.43 -10.40
N THR A 58 36.44 7.93 -9.72
CA THR A 58 35.15 7.29 -9.69
C THR A 58 34.31 7.79 -10.87
N LEU A 59 34.75 7.51 -12.08
CA LEU A 59 34.02 7.80 -13.32
C LEU A 59 33.41 6.49 -13.79
N THR A 60 32.05 6.45 -13.80
CA THR A 60 31.22 5.53 -14.56
C THR A 60 31.78 5.44 -15.99
N SER A 61 32.13 4.22 -16.42
CA SER A 61 32.49 3.92 -17.81
C SER A 61 31.33 4.30 -18.71
N SER A 62 31.49 5.32 -19.55
CA SER A 62 30.53 5.67 -20.60
C SER A 62 30.40 4.50 -21.55
N SER A 63 29.20 3.96 -21.71
CA SER A 63 28.89 2.90 -22.68
C SER A 63 29.13 3.42 -24.10
N SER A 64 29.70 2.60 -24.98
CA SER A 64 29.92 2.96 -26.38
C SER A 64 28.69 2.56 -27.21
N PHE A 65 28.18 3.49 -28.02
CA PHE A 65 27.03 3.25 -28.91
C PHE A 65 27.43 3.43 -30.39
N GLU A 66 26.97 2.51 -31.23
CA GLU A 66 27.21 2.54 -32.68
C GLU A 66 25.90 2.12 -33.41
N ILE A 67 25.56 2.79 -34.50
CA ILE A 67 24.45 2.38 -35.36
C ILE A 67 24.98 1.54 -36.53
N LYS A 68 24.51 0.30 -36.63
CA LYS A 68 24.75 -0.58 -37.77
C LYS A 68 23.50 -0.74 -38.63
N THR A 69 23.67 -1.13 -39.87
CA THR A 69 22.54 -1.41 -40.78
C THR A 69 22.32 -2.91 -40.86
N SER A 70 21.07 -3.36 -40.62
CA SER A 70 20.69 -4.77 -40.80
C SER A 70 20.69 -5.17 -42.28
N LYS A 71 20.57 -6.48 -42.58
CA LYS A 71 20.45 -6.96 -43.96
C LYS A 71 19.17 -6.45 -44.67
N THR A 72 18.13 -6.10 -43.90
CA THR A 72 16.92 -5.47 -44.42
C THR A 72 17.00 -3.97 -44.58
N GLY A 73 18.18 -3.35 -44.35
CA GLY A 73 18.38 -1.92 -44.49
C GLY A 73 17.91 -1.07 -43.28
N LEU A 74 17.52 -1.70 -42.18
CA LEU A 74 17.03 -1.03 -40.96
C LEU A 74 18.18 -0.76 -39.96
N PRO A 75 18.15 0.35 -39.19
CA PRO A 75 19.15 0.65 -38.20
C PRO A 75 19.11 -0.34 -37.03
N VAL A 76 20.27 -0.72 -36.52
CA VAL A 76 20.47 -1.55 -35.33
C VAL A 76 21.44 -0.86 -34.40
N LEU A 77 20.99 -0.54 -33.19
CA LEU A 77 21.84 0.01 -32.15
C LEU A 77 22.72 -1.12 -31.57
N VAL A 78 24.02 -0.86 -31.52
CA VAL A 78 25.03 -1.70 -30.88
C VAL A 78 25.56 -0.95 -29.67
N ALA A 79 25.43 -1.54 -28.49
CA ALA A 79 25.90 -1.00 -27.22
C ALA A 79 27.01 -1.89 -26.67
N ASP A 80 28.19 -1.32 -26.42
CA ASP A 80 29.39 -2.04 -25.96
C ASP A 80 29.69 -3.33 -26.76
N GLY A 81 29.53 -3.26 -28.08
CA GLY A 81 29.70 -4.37 -28.99
C GLY A 81 28.54 -5.36 -29.09
N ILE A 82 27.50 -5.20 -28.29
CA ILE A 82 26.31 -6.07 -28.29
C ILE A 82 25.21 -5.44 -29.14
N ALA A 83 24.79 -6.13 -30.19
CA ALA A 83 23.66 -5.68 -31.02
C ALA A 83 22.34 -5.84 -30.26
N LEU A 84 21.60 -4.74 -30.08
CA LEU A 84 20.34 -4.74 -29.34
C LEU A 84 19.18 -5.32 -30.17
N HIS A 85 19.32 -5.42 -31.49
CA HIS A 85 18.36 -6.02 -32.41
C HIS A 85 19.06 -6.99 -33.38
N SER A 86 18.25 -7.81 -34.05
CA SER A 86 18.74 -8.70 -35.09
C SER A 86 19.42 -7.94 -36.24
N LEU A 87 20.69 -8.29 -36.53
CA LEU A 87 21.40 -7.78 -37.72
C LEU A 87 20.83 -8.32 -39.03
N MET A 88 19.94 -9.31 -39.00
CA MET A 88 19.23 -9.84 -40.17
C MET A 88 17.98 -9.01 -40.47
N ASP A 89 17.01 -9.03 -39.53
CA ASP A 89 15.71 -8.36 -39.67
C ASP A 89 15.12 -8.06 -38.27
N PRO A 90 15.20 -6.80 -37.79
CA PRO A 90 14.64 -6.37 -36.52
C PRO A 90 13.11 -6.49 -36.43
N ILE A 91 12.38 -6.33 -37.55
CA ILE A 91 10.93 -6.39 -37.58
C ILE A 91 10.47 -7.83 -37.40
N THR A 92 11.08 -8.78 -38.12
CA THR A 92 10.76 -10.21 -37.97
C THR A 92 11.11 -10.72 -36.58
N GLU A 93 12.21 -10.25 -35.96
CA GLU A 93 12.53 -10.53 -34.57
C GLU A 93 11.42 -10.06 -33.64
N SER A 94 10.96 -8.80 -33.80
CA SER A 94 9.90 -8.20 -33.00
C SER A 94 8.57 -8.95 -33.14
N LYS A 95 8.18 -9.35 -34.34
CA LYS A 95 6.98 -10.16 -34.58
C LYS A 95 7.03 -11.51 -33.88
N ARG A 96 8.17 -12.20 -33.92
CA ARG A 96 8.37 -13.48 -33.21
C ARG A 96 8.27 -13.33 -31.71
N LEU A 97 8.74 -12.22 -31.13
CA LEU A 97 8.61 -11.93 -29.71
C LEU A 97 7.15 -11.76 -29.29
N LEU A 98 6.30 -11.28 -30.19
CA LEU A 98 4.88 -11.06 -29.97
C LEU A 98 3.99 -12.26 -30.35
N ASP A 99 4.56 -13.31 -30.97
CA ASP A 99 3.83 -14.50 -31.36
C ASP A 99 3.17 -15.15 -30.12
N GLY A 100 1.87 -15.47 -30.28
CA GLY A 100 1.06 -16.07 -29.20
C GLY A 100 0.54 -15.11 -28.13
N LEU A 101 0.97 -13.83 -28.14
CA LEU A 101 0.49 -12.83 -27.20
C LEU A 101 -0.73 -12.06 -27.71
N LYS A 102 -1.10 -12.24 -28.98
CA LYS A 102 -2.21 -11.57 -29.66
C LYS A 102 -3.54 -12.16 -29.22
N LYS A 103 -4.40 -11.33 -28.57
CA LYS A 103 -5.84 -11.61 -28.39
C LYS A 103 -6.61 -10.39 -28.92
N GLU A 104 -7.48 -10.60 -29.90
CA GLU A 104 -8.03 -9.52 -30.74
C GLU A 104 -9.06 -8.61 -30.02
N ASP A 105 -9.68 -9.06 -28.92
CA ASP A 105 -10.84 -8.36 -28.32
C ASP A 105 -10.62 -7.88 -26.87
N GLU A 106 -9.42 -8.04 -26.30
CA GLU A 106 -9.15 -7.56 -24.93
C GLU A 106 -8.28 -6.30 -24.94
N GLU A 107 -8.64 -5.30 -24.13
CA GLU A 107 -7.72 -4.23 -23.77
C GLU A 107 -6.56 -4.82 -22.97
N ARG A 108 -5.32 -4.50 -23.37
CA ARG A 108 -4.13 -5.07 -22.79
C ARG A 108 -3.00 -4.05 -22.72
N VAL A 109 -2.22 -4.13 -21.66
CA VAL A 109 -0.98 -3.37 -21.51
C VAL A 109 0.21 -4.28 -21.80
N PHE A 110 1.08 -3.85 -22.68
CA PHE A 110 2.38 -4.48 -22.92
C PHE A 110 3.44 -3.64 -22.21
N LEU A 111 4.11 -4.26 -21.26
CA LEU A 111 5.17 -3.63 -20.47
C LEU A 111 6.52 -4.17 -20.92
N PHE A 112 7.32 -3.31 -21.55
CA PHE A 112 8.62 -3.65 -22.10
C PHE A 112 9.72 -3.26 -21.11
N PHE A 113 10.62 -4.21 -20.83
CA PHE A 113 11.87 -3.96 -20.11
C PHE A 113 12.99 -3.80 -21.11
N GLY A 114 13.28 -2.55 -21.48
CA GLY A 114 14.02 -2.18 -22.66
C GLY A 114 13.22 -2.43 -23.95
N ALA A 115 13.57 -1.71 -24.99
CA ALA A 115 13.03 -1.97 -26.33
C ALA A 115 14.06 -1.63 -27.44
N GLY A 116 15.31 -1.32 -27.09
CA GLY A 116 16.32 -0.85 -28.03
C GLY A 116 15.84 0.35 -28.83
N LEU A 117 15.78 0.24 -30.16
CA LEU A 117 15.23 1.28 -31.03
C LEU A 117 13.67 1.26 -31.11
N GLY A 118 13.00 0.37 -30.38
CA GLY A 118 11.54 0.35 -30.26
C GLY A 118 10.77 -0.42 -31.36
N TYR A 119 11.40 -1.26 -32.16
CA TYR A 119 10.70 -2.05 -33.18
C TYR A 119 9.57 -2.91 -32.61
N VAL A 120 9.79 -3.54 -31.48
CA VAL A 120 8.77 -4.35 -30.80
C VAL A 120 7.60 -3.51 -30.31
N VAL A 121 7.84 -2.27 -29.88
CA VAL A 121 6.80 -1.31 -29.47
C VAL A 121 5.96 -0.92 -30.67
N GLN A 122 6.59 -0.59 -31.82
CA GLN A 122 5.89 -0.26 -33.06
C GLN A 122 5.00 -1.42 -33.56
N GLU A 123 5.53 -2.65 -33.56
CA GLU A 123 4.76 -3.83 -33.96
C GLU A 123 3.58 -4.11 -33.00
N THR A 124 3.77 -3.88 -31.70
CA THR A 124 2.70 -4.04 -30.68
C THR A 124 1.58 -3.03 -30.88
N LEU A 125 1.91 -1.77 -31.16
CA LEU A 125 0.93 -0.68 -31.33
C LEU A 125 0.10 -0.78 -32.62
N LYS A 126 0.42 -1.72 -33.52
CA LYS A 126 -0.44 -2.11 -34.64
C LYS A 126 -1.65 -2.94 -34.19
N PHE A 127 -1.61 -3.51 -32.99
CA PHE A 127 -2.75 -4.25 -32.44
C PHE A 127 -3.83 -3.27 -31.96
N LYS A 128 -5.10 -3.68 -32.10
CA LYS A 128 -6.22 -2.91 -31.58
C LYS A 128 -6.28 -3.03 -30.02
N ASN A 129 -6.74 -1.99 -29.36
CA ASN A 129 -6.98 -1.97 -27.92
C ASN A 129 -5.71 -2.27 -27.05
N VAL A 130 -4.55 -1.80 -27.48
CA VAL A 130 -3.29 -2.00 -26.78
C VAL A 130 -2.68 -0.67 -26.35
N THR A 131 -2.16 -0.64 -25.14
CA THR A 131 -1.26 0.40 -24.63
C THR A 131 0.11 -0.21 -24.40
N ALA A 132 1.16 0.45 -24.87
CA ALA A 132 2.54 0.07 -24.62
C ALA A 132 3.14 0.96 -23.51
N VAL A 133 3.79 0.35 -22.53
CA VAL A 133 4.60 1.03 -21.54
C VAL A 133 6.04 0.56 -21.71
N TRP A 134 6.93 1.47 -22.02
CA TRP A 134 8.35 1.19 -22.23
C TRP A 134 9.16 1.68 -21.04
N MET A 135 9.71 0.74 -20.28
CA MET A 135 10.64 1.01 -19.19
C MET A 135 12.07 0.89 -19.69
N GLU A 136 12.83 1.98 -19.61
CA GLU A 136 14.20 2.04 -20.08
C GLU A 136 15.18 2.33 -18.94
N ALA A 137 16.32 1.65 -18.98
CA ALA A 137 17.39 1.79 -17.99
C ALA A 137 18.41 2.85 -18.37
N ASP A 138 18.52 3.16 -19.67
CA ASP A 138 19.56 4.04 -20.18
C ASP A 138 18.98 5.17 -21.05
N PRO A 139 19.22 6.46 -20.71
CA PRO A 139 18.70 7.59 -21.46
C PRO A 139 19.23 7.68 -22.89
N GLU A 140 20.44 7.19 -23.15
CA GLU A 140 21.04 7.17 -24.50
C GLU A 140 20.25 6.29 -25.46
N ILE A 141 19.78 5.11 -25.01
CA ILE A 141 18.92 4.27 -25.85
C ILE A 141 17.65 5.02 -26.26
N LEU A 142 17.01 5.72 -25.32
CA LEU A 142 15.85 6.55 -25.64
C LEU A 142 16.19 7.66 -26.59
N ARG A 143 17.33 8.32 -26.43
CA ARG A 143 17.80 9.38 -27.35
C ARG A 143 17.90 8.87 -28.77
N TYR A 144 18.56 7.73 -28.98
CA TYR A 144 18.66 7.13 -30.32
C TYR A 144 17.30 6.72 -30.89
N ALA A 145 16.47 6.05 -30.10
CA ALA A 145 15.14 5.60 -30.51
C ALA A 145 14.22 6.78 -30.91
N LEU A 146 14.16 7.81 -30.05
CA LEU A 146 13.33 8.99 -30.22
C LEU A 146 13.86 9.96 -31.30
N SER A 147 15.11 9.79 -31.73
CA SER A 147 15.69 10.56 -32.84
C SER A 147 15.52 9.89 -34.20
N LEU A 148 15.35 8.57 -34.23
CA LEU A 148 15.25 7.80 -35.47
C LEU A 148 13.81 7.56 -35.91
N PHE A 149 12.87 7.51 -34.98
CA PHE A 149 11.46 7.21 -35.28
C PHE A 149 10.52 8.21 -34.63
N ASP A 150 9.47 8.57 -35.38
CA ASP A 150 8.42 9.46 -34.91
C ASP A 150 7.37 8.68 -34.09
N TYR A 151 7.36 8.90 -32.79
CA TYR A 151 6.39 8.35 -31.83
C TYR A 151 5.43 9.40 -31.31
N SER A 152 5.47 10.64 -31.80
CA SER A 152 4.78 11.79 -31.21
C SER A 152 3.28 11.58 -31.05
N GLU A 153 2.57 11.10 -32.09
CA GLU A 153 1.12 10.82 -32.00
C GLU A 153 0.77 9.73 -30.97
N LEU A 154 1.63 8.72 -30.85
CA LEU A 154 1.45 7.62 -29.89
C LEU A 154 1.68 8.08 -28.46
N LEU A 155 2.64 8.98 -28.26
CA LEU A 155 2.94 9.62 -26.98
C LEU A 155 1.84 10.60 -26.56
N GLU A 156 1.41 11.49 -27.46
CA GLU A 156 0.32 12.45 -27.22
C GLU A 156 -1.00 11.75 -26.89
N SER A 157 -1.33 10.68 -27.61
CA SER A 157 -2.55 9.90 -27.36
C SER A 157 -2.48 9.01 -26.11
N GLY A 158 -1.33 8.89 -25.46
CA GLY A 158 -1.09 8.00 -24.31
C GLY A 158 -1.11 6.50 -24.64
N LYS A 159 -1.11 6.13 -25.94
CA LYS A 159 -0.94 4.74 -26.38
C LYS A 159 0.46 4.20 -26.14
N LEU A 160 1.45 5.07 -26.21
CA LEU A 160 2.82 4.81 -25.76
C LEU A 160 3.13 5.65 -24.55
N ARG A 161 3.63 5.01 -23.48
CA ARG A 161 4.12 5.66 -22.27
C ARG A 161 5.55 5.22 -22.02
N ILE A 162 6.40 6.13 -21.57
CA ILE A 162 7.83 5.85 -21.36
C ILE A 162 8.16 6.12 -19.88
N LEU A 163 8.94 5.23 -19.29
CA LEU A 163 9.51 5.33 -17.96
C LEU A 163 11.03 5.18 -18.05
N LEU A 164 11.75 6.05 -17.36
CA LEU A 164 13.23 6.06 -17.35
C LEU A 164 13.75 6.00 -15.92
N THR A 165 14.79 5.20 -15.67
CA THR A 165 15.47 5.17 -14.36
C THR A 165 16.21 6.49 -14.05
N PRO A 166 16.37 6.87 -12.76
CA PRO A 166 15.82 6.21 -11.57
C PRO A 166 14.31 6.40 -11.45
N LEU A 167 13.58 5.32 -11.10
CA LEU A 167 12.12 5.33 -10.99
C LEU A 167 11.69 5.62 -9.56
N LEU A 168 10.76 6.56 -9.41
CA LEU A 168 10.04 6.80 -8.18
C LEU A 168 8.66 6.12 -8.25
N GLU A 169 8.08 5.77 -7.10
CA GLU A 169 6.75 5.15 -7.04
C GLU A 169 5.67 6.02 -7.72
N GLN A 170 5.78 7.34 -7.58
CA GLN A 170 4.90 8.30 -8.26
C GLN A 170 4.97 8.24 -9.79
N ASP A 171 6.15 7.92 -10.37
CA ASP A 171 6.34 7.79 -11.83
C ASP A 171 5.54 6.58 -12.35
N LEU A 172 5.52 5.48 -11.58
CA LEU A 172 4.72 4.30 -11.89
C LEU A 172 3.22 4.59 -11.79
N TYR A 173 2.77 5.26 -10.73
CA TYR A 173 1.37 5.67 -10.62
C TYR A 173 0.94 6.57 -11.80
N ALA A 174 1.77 7.52 -12.20
CA ALA A 174 1.49 8.39 -13.32
C ALA A 174 1.44 7.63 -14.65
N ALA A 175 2.40 6.72 -14.88
CA ALA A 175 2.47 5.93 -16.12
C ALA A 175 1.34 4.90 -16.24
N PHE A 176 0.85 4.33 -15.14
CA PHE A 176 -0.21 3.32 -15.16
C PHE A 176 -1.61 3.86 -14.86
N ARG A 177 -1.76 5.17 -14.73
CA ARG A 177 -3.06 5.81 -14.48
C ARG A 177 -4.06 5.47 -15.59
N GLY A 178 -5.22 4.94 -15.22
CA GLY A 178 -6.32 4.56 -16.12
C GLY A 178 -6.10 3.26 -16.90
N ILE A 179 -4.95 2.61 -16.81
CA ILE A 179 -4.65 1.35 -17.52
C ILE A 179 -4.22 0.21 -16.59
N SER A 180 -4.04 0.48 -15.33
CA SER A 180 -3.53 -0.48 -14.35
C SER A 180 -4.50 -1.62 -14.00
N GLY A 181 -5.76 -1.52 -14.43
CA GLY A 181 -6.78 -2.57 -14.31
C GLY A 181 -6.82 -3.54 -15.49
N PHE A 182 -6.05 -3.29 -16.55
CA PHE A 182 -6.01 -4.18 -17.71
C PHE A 182 -5.01 -5.31 -17.54
N PRO A 183 -5.19 -6.45 -18.22
CA PRO A 183 -4.20 -7.52 -18.25
C PRO A 183 -2.86 -7.00 -18.76
N ILE A 184 -1.77 -7.30 -18.03
CA ILE A 184 -0.43 -6.83 -18.35
C ILE A 184 0.41 -8.01 -18.85
N SER A 185 1.08 -7.79 -19.98
CA SER A 185 2.07 -8.72 -20.51
C SER A 185 3.47 -8.13 -20.31
N PHE A 186 4.29 -8.79 -19.48
CA PHE A 186 5.68 -8.43 -19.25
C PHE A 186 6.55 -8.93 -20.39
N ILE A 187 7.24 -8.05 -21.10
CA ILE A 187 8.04 -8.39 -22.28
C ILE A 187 9.49 -7.91 -22.06
N PRO A 188 10.40 -8.83 -21.69
CA PRO A 188 11.82 -8.50 -21.63
C PRO A 188 12.39 -8.39 -23.05
N HIS A 189 13.01 -7.28 -23.38
CA HIS A 189 13.71 -7.13 -24.65
C HIS A 189 15.06 -7.86 -24.60
N ARG A 190 15.24 -8.85 -25.47
CA ARG A 190 16.37 -9.77 -25.39
C ARG A 190 17.72 -9.04 -25.49
N GLY A 191 17.89 -8.13 -26.45
CA GLY A 191 19.13 -7.39 -26.65
C GLY A 191 19.50 -6.51 -25.47
N SER A 192 18.53 -5.72 -24.96
CA SER A 192 18.72 -4.85 -23.80
C SER A 192 19.06 -5.66 -22.55
N ASN A 193 18.32 -6.76 -22.29
CA ASN A 193 18.57 -7.63 -21.14
C ASN A 193 19.91 -8.40 -21.25
N HIS A 194 20.41 -8.65 -22.44
CA HIS A 194 21.74 -9.25 -22.61
C HIS A 194 22.85 -8.23 -22.32
N TRP A 195 22.65 -6.97 -22.69
CA TRP A 195 23.60 -5.89 -22.50
C TRP A 195 23.74 -5.45 -21.03
N LYS A 196 22.64 -5.10 -20.37
CA LYS A 196 22.61 -4.66 -18.96
C LYS A 196 21.63 -5.49 -18.13
N LYS A 197 21.92 -6.76 -17.96
CA LYS A 197 21.04 -7.72 -17.30
C LYS A 197 20.53 -7.23 -15.95
N ASP A 198 21.43 -6.84 -15.07
CA ASP A 198 21.08 -6.46 -13.69
C ASP A 198 20.15 -5.24 -13.64
N SER A 199 20.38 -4.24 -14.50
CA SER A 199 19.53 -3.03 -14.57
C SER A 199 18.09 -3.36 -15.03
N TYR A 200 17.93 -4.24 -16.04
CA TYR A 200 16.59 -4.60 -16.51
C TYR A 200 15.89 -5.62 -15.60
N GLU A 201 16.64 -6.48 -14.90
CA GLU A 201 16.08 -7.33 -13.83
C GLU A 201 15.60 -6.48 -12.64
N GLU A 202 16.32 -5.41 -12.27
CA GLU A 202 15.89 -4.45 -11.27
C GLU A 202 14.59 -3.73 -11.69
N LEU A 203 14.52 -3.22 -12.93
CA LEU A 203 13.30 -2.63 -13.48
C LEU A 203 12.11 -3.58 -13.41
N ARG A 204 12.34 -4.84 -13.77
CA ARG A 204 11.32 -5.88 -13.68
C ARG A 204 10.86 -6.10 -12.24
N PHE A 205 11.81 -6.19 -11.31
CA PHE A 205 11.51 -6.36 -9.88
C PHE A 205 10.69 -5.18 -9.33
N ILE A 206 11.05 -3.94 -9.69
CA ILE A 206 10.30 -2.74 -9.30
C ILE A 206 8.87 -2.78 -9.85
N ALA A 207 8.69 -3.13 -11.12
CA ALA A 207 7.37 -3.22 -11.74
C ALA A 207 6.51 -4.33 -11.13
N GLU A 208 7.05 -5.54 -10.96
CA GLU A 208 6.36 -6.67 -10.33
C GLU A 208 5.94 -6.32 -8.89
N GLY A 209 6.83 -5.67 -8.13
CA GLY A 209 6.55 -5.20 -6.77
C GLY A 209 5.43 -4.16 -6.72
N PHE A 210 5.41 -3.22 -7.67
CA PHE A 210 4.36 -2.20 -7.78
C PHE A 210 2.97 -2.82 -8.03
N PHE A 211 2.86 -3.73 -9.01
CA PHE A 211 1.59 -4.37 -9.32
C PHE A 211 1.12 -5.28 -8.19
N HIS A 212 2.03 -6.04 -7.59
CA HIS A 212 1.70 -6.89 -6.46
C HIS A 212 1.18 -6.06 -5.26
N LYS A 213 1.87 -4.96 -4.90
CA LYS A 213 1.43 -4.04 -3.83
C LYS A 213 0.03 -3.47 -4.13
N LYS A 214 -0.23 -3.12 -5.39
CA LYS A 214 -1.51 -2.59 -5.83
C LYS A 214 -2.63 -3.63 -5.71
N ASP A 215 -2.41 -4.87 -6.15
CA ASP A 215 -3.40 -5.95 -6.06
C ASP A 215 -3.74 -6.29 -4.60
N VAL A 216 -2.74 -6.33 -3.73
CA VAL A 216 -2.93 -6.54 -2.28
C VAL A 216 -3.76 -5.40 -1.68
N ASN A 217 -3.46 -4.15 -2.03
CA ASN A 217 -4.21 -2.99 -1.53
C ASN A 217 -5.68 -3.03 -1.98
N ILE A 218 -5.96 -3.34 -3.25
CA ILE A 218 -7.33 -3.41 -3.76
C ILE A 218 -8.11 -4.56 -3.14
N SER A 219 -7.50 -5.74 -3.01
CA SER A 219 -8.11 -6.88 -2.32
C SER A 219 -8.44 -6.53 -0.87
N THR A 220 -7.56 -5.79 -0.21
CA THR A 220 -7.76 -5.30 1.15
C THR A 220 -8.89 -4.28 1.22
N LEU A 221 -8.92 -3.27 0.36
CA LEU A 221 -9.99 -2.29 0.27
C LEU A 221 -11.34 -2.96 0.02
N THR A 222 -11.41 -3.83 -1.00
CA THR A 222 -12.64 -4.57 -1.34
C THR A 222 -13.21 -5.35 -0.16
N ARG A 223 -12.33 -5.96 0.66
CA ARG A 223 -12.73 -6.77 1.80
C ARG A 223 -13.13 -5.93 3.01
N PHE A 224 -12.44 -4.82 3.26
CA PHE A 224 -12.49 -4.14 4.55
C PHE A 224 -13.15 -2.76 4.53
N GLU A 225 -13.35 -2.08 3.39
CA GLU A 225 -13.90 -0.70 3.34
C GLU A 225 -15.20 -0.53 4.15
N ARG A 226 -16.14 -1.49 3.98
CA ARG A 226 -17.41 -1.47 4.71
C ARG A 226 -17.26 -1.91 6.17
N ILE A 227 -16.30 -2.78 6.45
CA ILE A 227 -15.99 -3.24 7.81
C ILE A 227 -15.37 -2.09 8.60
N TRP A 228 -14.39 -1.39 8.04
CA TRP A 228 -13.76 -0.21 8.65
C TRP A 228 -14.79 0.87 8.97
N THR A 229 -15.63 1.24 7.99
CA THR A 229 -16.70 2.23 8.19
C THR A 229 -17.65 1.83 9.33
N ARG A 230 -18.14 0.59 9.28
CA ARG A 230 -19.03 0.08 10.34
C ARG A 230 -18.35 0.11 11.71
N ASN A 231 -17.13 -0.38 11.79
CA ASN A 231 -16.40 -0.44 13.05
C ASN A 231 -16.13 0.98 13.59
N PHE A 232 -15.66 1.90 12.74
CA PHE A 232 -15.39 3.27 13.14
C PHE A 232 -16.62 3.92 13.79
N ILE A 233 -17.75 3.91 13.07
CA ILE A 233 -19.00 4.50 13.59
C ILE A 233 -19.46 3.78 14.88
N SER A 234 -19.32 2.44 14.91
CA SER A 234 -19.74 1.65 16.08
C SER A 234 -18.83 1.84 17.29
N ASN A 235 -17.56 2.27 17.10
CA ASN A 235 -16.63 2.52 18.18
C ASN A 235 -16.76 3.94 18.78
N LEU A 236 -17.36 4.90 18.05
CA LEU A 236 -17.44 6.29 18.51
C LEU A 236 -17.99 6.44 19.94
N PRO A 237 -19.02 5.69 20.36
CA PRO A 237 -19.49 5.73 21.75
C PRO A 237 -18.41 5.40 22.76
N GLU A 238 -17.69 4.29 22.55
CA GLU A 238 -16.66 3.80 23.46
C GLU A 238 -15.40 4.69 23.43
N LEU A 239 -15.06 5.27 22.25
CA LEU A 239 -13.93 6.21 22.12
C LEU A 239 -14.14 7.52 22.90
N ALA A 240 -15.38 7.85 23.24
CA ALA A 240 -15.67 9.02 24.09
C ALA A 240 -15.00 8.92 25.48
N ASP A 241 -14.84 7.70 26.00
CA ASP A 241 -14.25 7.43 27.31
C ASP A 241 -12.74 7.13 27.23
N MET A 242 -12.19 6.95 26.02
CA MET A 242 -10.77 6.66 25.81
C MET A 242 -9.94 7.95 25.69
N LYS A 243 -8.64 7.83 25.90
CA LYS A 243 -7.69 8.93 25.77
C LYS A 243 -7.04 8.97 24.39
N PRO A 244 -6.77 10.17 23.85
CA PRO A 244 -5.95 10.32 22.65
C PRO A 244 -4.55 9.73 22.90
N ILE A 245 -3.99 9.01 21.92
CA ILE A 245 -2.67 8.36 22.07
C ILE A 245 -1.53 9.37 22.28
N VAL A 246 -1.72 10.62 21.84
CA VAL A 246 -0.74 11.71 22.05
C VAL A 246 -0.43 11.91 23.53
N SER A 247 -1.33 11.54 24.44
CA SER A 247 -1.10 11.61 25.90
C SER A 247 -0.02 10.64 26.40
N LEU A 248 0.36 9.63 25.59
CA LEU A 248 1.47 8.74 25.87
C LEU A 248 2.80 9.24 25.29
N PHE A 249 2.78 10.24 24.38
CA PHE A 249 4.00 10.71 23.73
C PHE A 249 4.95 11.32 24.78
N GLY A 250 6.22 10.94 24.68
CA GLY A 250 7.26 11.39 25.61
C GLY A 250 7.16 10.84 27.04
N VAL A 251 6.28 9.90 27.35
CA VAL A 251 6.07 9.40 28.73
C VAL A 251 7.32 8.74 29.31
N CYS A 252 8.16 8.13 28.50
CA CYS A 252 9.42 7.49 28.92
C CYS A 252 10.60 8.47 29.04
N ARG A 253 10.56 9.60 28.34
CA ARG A 253 11.61 10.64 28.35
C ARG A 253 13.04 10.12 28.18
N GLY A 254 13.22 9.09 27.33
CA GLY A 254 14.50 8.47 27.09
C GLY A 254 15.09 7.69 28.28
N LYS A 255 14.33 7.44 29.34
CA LYS A 255 14.83 6.81 30.59
C LYS A 255 14.49 5.33 30.73
N THR A 256 13.53 4.84 29.98
CA THR A 256 12.99 3.49 30.14
C THR A 256 12.99 2.76 28.80
N ASP A 257 13.47 1.52 28.79
CA ASP A 257 13.36 0.64 27.64
C ASP A 257 11.91 0.20 27.43
N ILE A 258 11.54 -0.03 26.20
CA ILE A 258 10.23 -0.61 25.84
C ILE A 258 10.46 -1.94 25.14
N LEU A 259 9.90 -3.02 25.67
CA LEU A 259 9.82 -4.32 25.01
C LEU A 259 8.55 -4.40 24.18
N VAL A 260 8.69 -4.58 22.86
CA VAL A 260 7.58 -4.85 21.94
C VAL A 260 7.51 -6.33 21.67
N CYS A 261 6.41 -6.95 22.10
CA CYS A 261 6.20 -8.38 22.03
C CYS A 261 5.24 -8.73 20.88
N GLY A 262 5.77 -9.38 19.82
CA GLY A 262 5.01 -10.02 18.76
C GLY A 262 4.59 -11.44 19.12
N ALA A 263 3.75 -12.05 18.28
CA ALA A 263 3.24 -13.41 18.48
C ALA A 263 3.92 -14.46 17.58
N GLY A 264 5.17 -14.23 17.18
CA GLY A 264 5.93 -15.21 16.38
C GLY A 264 6.16 -16.51 17.16
N PRO A 265 6.33 -17.65 16.46
CA PRO A 265 6.51 -18.96 17.09
C PRO A 265 7.61 -19.00 18.16
N SER A 266 8.67 -18.20 18.01
CA SER A 266 9.79 -18.15 18.97
C SER A 266 9.47 -17.46 20.30
N LEU A 267 8.33 -16.76 20.42
CA LEU A 267 7.94 -16.10 21.68
C LEU A 267 7.94 -17.06 22.86
N ILE A 268 7.48 -18.30 22.65
CA ILE A 268 7.42 -19.33 23.70
C ILE A 268 8.78 -19.58 24.38
N LEU A 269 9.87 -19.38 23.63
CA LEU A 269 11.25 -19.59 24.12
C LEU A 269 11.76 -18.43 24.97
N SER A 270 11.06 -17.31 24.98
CA SER A 270 11.47 -16.08 25.68
C SER A 270 10.59 -15.78 26.90
N LEU A 271 9.54 -16.54 27.17
CA LEU A 271 8.56 -16.24 28.23
C LEU A 271 9.20 -16.18 29.63
N ASP A 272 10.11 -17.10 29.97
CA ASP A 272 10.74 -17.10 31.26
C ASP A 272 11.63 -15.88 31.47
N GLU A 273 12.42 -15.49 30.46
CA GLU A 273 13.24 -14.27 30.51
C GLU A 273 12.38 -13.01 30.65
N ILE A 274 11.28 -12.91 29.84
CA ILE A 274 10.34 -11.79 29.92
C ILE A 274 9.76 -11.70 31.36
N ARG A 275 9.39 -12.81 31.96
CA ARG A 275 8.82 -12.86 33.30
C ARG A 275 9.86 -12.47 34.39
N ILE A 276 11.07 -13.01 34.31
CA ILE A 276 12.15 -12.73 35.30
C ILE A 276 12.50 -11.23 35.28
N PHE A 277 12.62 -10.63 34.11
CA PHE A 277 13.04 -9.24 33.95
C PHE A 277 11.89 -8.24 33.81
N ARG A 278 10.65 -8.62 34.16
CA ARG A 278 9.44 -7.82 33.92
C ARG A 278 9.50 -6.39 34.49
N ASN A 279 10.30 -6.14 35.49
CA ASN A 279 10.42 -4.84 36.13
C ASN A 279 11.46 -3.90 35.48
N ASN A 280 12.16 -4.34 34.45
CA ASN A 280 13.23 -3.57 33.81
C ASN A 280 12.81 -2.80 32.57
N TYR A 281 11.57 -2.92 32.13
CA TYR A 281 11.04 -2.28 30.90
C TYR A 281 9.52 -2.10 30.95
N ILE A 282 9.01 -1.23 30.06
CA ILE A 282 7.59 -1.16 29.73
C ILE A 282 7.29 -2.21 28.64
N LEU A 283 6.24 -3.00 28.80
CA LEU A 283 5.86 -4.07 27.89
C LEU A 283 4.65 -3.67 27.05
N ILE A 284 4.84 -3.57 25.72
CA ILE A 284 3.77 -3.43 24.74
C ILE A 284 3.58 -4.78 24.05
N ALA A 285 2.44 -5.40 24.21
CA ALA A 285 2.08 -6.62 23.50
C ALA A 285 1.19 -6.33 22.30
N VAL A 286 1.35 -7.08 21.21
CA VAL A 286 0.31 -7.17 20.20
C VAL A 286 -0.85 -8.02 20.73
N ASP A 287 -2.07 -7.77 20.24
CA ASP A 287 -3.26 -8.50 20.69
C ASP A 287 -3.13 -10.03 20.56
N THR A 288 -2.53 -10.51 19.48
CA THR A 288 -2.25 -11.95 19.24
C THR A 288 -1.30 -12.59 20.27
N ALA A 289 -0.43 -11.80 20.92
CA ALA A 289 0.49 -12.27 21.95
C ALA A 289 -0.12 -12.21 23.36
N LEU A 290 -1.20 -11.45 23.57
CA LEU A 290 -1.74 -11.15 24.89
C LEU A 290 -2.02 -12.40 25.73
N MET A 291 -2.82 -13.33 25.21
CA MET A 291 -3.19 -14.53 25.97
C MET A 291 -2.02 -15.49 26.22
N VAL A 292 -1.02 -15.49 25.35
CA VAL A 292 0.22 -16.26 25.56
C VAL A 292 1.00 -15.72 26.76
N LEU A 293 1.16 -14.40 26.81
CA LEU A 293 1.82 -13.72 27.95
C LEU A 293 1.01 -13.89 29.24
N TRP A 294 -0.29 -13.64 29.18
CA TRP A 294 -1.19 -13.75 30.33
C TRP A 294 -1.17 -15.16 30.95
N ASN A 295 -1.28 -16.21 30.13
CA ASN A 295 -1.22 -17.60 30.59
C ASN A 295 0.16 -17.98 31.15
N ALA A 296 1.22 -17.27 30.79
CA ALA A 296 2.57 -17.41 31.38
C ALA A 296 2.76 -16.57 32.65
N GLY A 297 1.73 -15.90 33.16
CA GLY A 297 1.81 -15.02 34.33
C GLY A 297 2.50 -13.68 34.05
N ILE A 298 2.47 -13.22 32.79
CA ILE A 298 3.07 -11.95 32.35
C ILE A 298 1.94 -11.02 31.96
N ASP A 299 1.75 -9.94 32.73
CA ASP A 299 0.77 -8.89 32.45
C ASP A 299 1.46 -7.73 31.70
N PRO A 300 1.11 -7.43 30.44
CA PRO A 300 1.70 -6.30 29.72
C PRO A 300 1.18 -4.95 30.27
N ASP A 301 1.88 -3.85 29.97
CA ASP A 301 1.45 -2.50 30.31
C ASP A 301 0.45 -1.96 29.28
N LEU A 302 0.71 -2.26 28.02
CA LEU A 302 -0.14 -1.86 26.89
C LEU A 302 -0.39 -3.06 25.96
N VAL A 303 -1.59 -3.11 25.38
CA VAL A 303 -1.96 -4.05 24.32
C VAL A 303 -2.40 -3.28 23.10
N PHE A 304 -1.75 -3.53 21.97
CA PHE A 304 -2.06 -2.85 20.69
C PHE A 304 -2.99 -3.72 19.84
N SER A 305 -4.12 -3.16 19.39
CA SER A 305 -5.09 -3.85 18.54
C SER A 305 -5.56 -2.96 17.38
N VAL A 306 -5.41 -3.46 16.14
CA VAL A 306 -5.77 -2.73 14.90
C VAL A 306 -6.61 -3.54 13.90
N ASP A 307 -6.82 -4.84 14.12
CA ASP A 307 -7.50 -5.67 13.13
C ASP A 307 -9.01 -5.42 13.12
N PRO A 308 -9.62 -5.13 11.95
CA PRO A 308 -11.05 -4.84 11.84
C PRO A 308 -11.94 -6.09 11.94
N GLN A 309 -11.39 -7.30 11.88
CA GLN A 309 -12.14 -8.54 11.85
C GLN A 309 -12.70 -8.89 13.23
N ALA A 310 -13.95 -9.35 13.29
CA ALA A 310 -14.56 -9.80 14.55
C ALA A 310 -13.79 -10.96 15.23
N LEU A 311 -13.07 -11.76 14.44
CA LEU A 311 -12.21 -12.81 14.98
C LEU A 311 -11.14 -12.28 15.93
N ASN A 312 -10.68 -11.05 15.73
CA ASN A 312 -9.63 -10.41 16.53
C ASN A 312 -10.05 -10.23 17.99
N THR A 313 -11.35 -10.12 18.25
CA THR A 313 -11.91 -10.08 19.62
C THR A 313 -11.52 -11.31 20.44
N LYS A 314 -11.33 -12.46 19.77
CA LYS A 314 -10.93 -13.71 20.43
C LYS A 314 -9.54 -13.65 21.07
N TYR A 315 -8.65 -12.76 20.58
CA TYR A 315 -7.33 -12.58 21.18
C TYR A 315 -7.36 -11.87 22.53
N LEU A 316 -8.44 -11.15 22.79
CA LEU A 316 -8.66 -10.34 23.99
C LEU A 316 -9.64 -11.02 24.97
N GLU A 317 -10.41 -12.02 24.50
CA GLU A 317 -11.42 -12.69 25.27
C GLU A 317 -10.80 -13.50 26.44
N GLY A 318 -11.35 -13.30 27.64
CA GLY A 318 -10.86 -13.97 28.86
C GLY A 318 -9.67 -13.30 29.54
N TYR A 319 -9.13 -12.23 29.01
CA TYR A 319 -8.12 -11.45 29.70
C TYR A 319 -8.75 -10.64 30.84
N THR A 320 -8.12 -10.66 32.01
CA THR A 320 -8.58 -9.96 33.23
C THR A 320 -7.49 -9.19 33.94
N GLY A 321 -6.38 -8.93 33.24
CA GLY A 321 -5.22 -8.20 33.78
C GLY A 321 -5.39 -6.68 33.74
N SER A 322 -4.29 -5.97 33.97
CA SER A 322 -4.25 -4.51 34.13
C SER A 322 -3.85 -3.73 32.88
N ALA A 323 -3.49 -4.41 31.78
CA ALA A 323 -3.04 -3.76 30.55
C ALA A 323 -4.09 -2.77 30.02
N ARG A 324 -3.61 -1.64 29.51
CA ARG A 324 -4.47 -0.68 28.80
C ARG A 324 -4.41 -0.95 27.30
N ILE A 325 -5.58 -0.95 26.65
CA ILE A 325 -5.65 -1.15 25.20
C ILE A 325 -5.24 0.13 24.47
N VAL A 326 -4.43 -0.04 23.42
CA VAL A 326 -4.22 0.98 22.38
C VAL A 326 -4.98 0.52 21.15
N PHE A 327 -5.94 1.31 20.71
CA PHE A 327 -6.98 0.89 19.80
C PHE A 327 -7.03 1.79 18.55
N ASP A 328 -7.05 1.17 17.37
CA ASP A 328 -7.37 1.91 16.15
C ASP A 328 -8.89 2.04 16.00
N PRO A 329 -9.43 3.23 15.69
CA PRO A 329 -10.88 3.42 15.56
C PRO A 329 -11.58 2.49 14.57
N THR A 330 -10.86 1.92 13.59
CA THR A 330 -11.38 0.97 12.61
C THR A 330 -11.35 -0.48 13.06
N SER A 331 -10.73 -0.77 14.21
CA SER A 331 -10.64 -2.13 14.78
C SER A 331 -12.00 -2.68 15.16
N SER A 332 -12.07 -3.99 15.39
CA SER A 332 -13.32 -4.67 15.75
C SER A 332 -14.02 -4.03 16.95
N TYR A 333 -15.19 -3.46 16.75
CA TYR A 333 -15.97 -2.85 17.84
C TYR A 333 -16.39 -3.84 18.95
N HIS A 334 -16.35 -5.13 18.68
CA HIS A 334 -16.59 -6.15 19.71
C HIS A 334 -15.51 -6.17 20.78
N SER A 335 -14.28 -5.76 20.44
CA SER A 335 -13.13 -5.77 21.35
C SER A 335 -13.32 -4.83 22.54
N LEU A 336 -13.83 -3.63 22.31
CA LEU A 336 -14.10 -2.64 23.37
C LEU A 336 -15.35 -2.98 24.20
N ARG A 337 -16.16 -3.96 23.76
CA ARG A 337 -17.40 -4.39 24.40
C ARG A 337 -17.25 -5.70 25.18
N LEU A 338 -16.03 -6.20 25.33
CA LEU A 338 -15.77 -7.36 26.16
C LEU A 338 -16.02 -7.00 27.64
N PRO A 339 -16.71 -7.87 28.43
CA PRO A 339 -17.00 -7.58 29.82
C PRO A 339 -15.73 -7.41 30.65
N GLY A 340 -15.61 -6.29 31.36
CA GLY A 340 -14.59 -6.07 32.39
C GLY A 340 -13.17 -5.74 31.93
N THR A 341 -12.90 -5.66 30.62
CA THR A 341 -11.53 -5.77 30.15
C THR A 341 -10.84 -4.46 29.75
N PHE A 342 -11.47 -3.57 28.97
CA PHE A 342 -10.72 -2.44 28.36
C PHE A 342 -11.49 -1.11 28.42
N LYS A 343 -12.05 -0.76 29.59
CA LYS A 343 -12.85 0.48 29.73
C LYS A 343 -11.99 1.74 29.55
N ASN A 344 -10.74 1.73 30.01
CA ASN A 344 -9.86 2.89 30.01
C ASN A 344 -8.65 2.59 29.12
N GLY A 345 -8.60 3.12 27.93
CA GLY A 345 -7.51 2.88 26.98
C GLY A 345 -7.19 4.13 26.16
N PHE A 346 -6.45 3.91 25.11
CA PHE A 346 -5.96 4.95 24.22
C PHE A 346 -6.41 4.66 22.80
N PHE A 347 -6.70 5.69 22.01
CA PHE A 347 -7.03 5.53 20.60
C PHE A 347 -6.10 6.36 19.72
N THR A 348 -5.82 5.83 18.53
CA THR A 348 -4.96 6.47 17.53
C THR A 348 -5.75 7.41 16.63
N SER A 349 -5.06 8.36 15.98
CA SER A 349 -5.60 9.02 14.81
C SER A 349 -5.85 8.01 13.69
N SER A 350 -6.70 8.37 12.74
CA SER A 350 -7.06 7.55 11.59
C SER A 350 -7.07 8.42 10.33
N PRO A 351 -6.67 7.90 9.16
CA PRO A 351 -6.73 8.63 7.90
C PRO A 351 -8.16 8.82 7.38
N PHE A 352 -9.15 8.19 8.02
CA PHE A 352 -10.54 8.28 7.57
C PHE A 352 -11.22 9.58 8.01
N PRO A 353 -12.02 10.22 7.12
CA PRO A 353 -12.65 11.52 7.39
C PRO A 353 -13.53 11.57 8.65
N LEU A 354 -14.11 10.44 9.08
CA LEU A 354 -14.90 10.33 10.30
C LEU A 354 -14.14 10.70 11.58
N ILE A 355 -12.80 10.68 11.56
CA ILE A 355 -11.97 11.09 12.71
C ILE A 355 -12.23 12.55 13.10
N ARG A 356 -12.72 13.38 12.18
CA ARG A 356 -13.07 14.79 12.42
C ARG A 356 -14.21 14.97 13.42
N ILE A 357 -15.03 13.93 13.66
CA ILE A 357 -16.04 13.93 14.72
C ILE A 357 -15.36 14.02 16.10
N LEU A 358 -14.19 13.40 16.25
CA LEU A 358 -13.42 13.40 17.50
C LEU A 358 -12.56 14.66 17.64
N SER A 359 -11.90 15.08 16.55
CA SER A 359 -10.98 16.23 16.55
C SER A 359 -10.94 16.93 15.19
N SER A 360 -10.81 18.26 15.19
CA SER A 360 -10.58 19.05 13.98
C SER A 360 -9.14 18.95 13.48
N LYS A 361 -8.19 18.62 14.37
CA LYS A 361 -6.76 18.43 14.10
C LYS A 361 -6.28 17.07 14.61
N PRO A 362 -6.70 15.95 13.94
CA PRO A 362 -6.50 14.62 14.49
C PRO A 362 -5.04 14.24 14.71
N GLU A 363 -4.14 14.67 13.84
CA GLU A 363 -2.72 14.33 13.96
C GLU A 363 -2.06 14.99 15.17
N GLU A 364 -2.46 16.22 15.50
CA GLU A 364 -1.93 17.00 16.63
C GLU A 364 -2.62 16.63 17.96
N GLU A 365 -3.96 16.53 17.95
CA GLU A 365 -4.77 16.40 19.16
C GLU A 365 -5.02 14.95 19.58
N ILE A 366 -5.03 14.01 18.62
CA ILE A 366 -5.16 12.56 18.89
C ILE A 366 -3.81 11.89 18.86
N GLY A 367 -2.99 12.20 17.86
CA GLY A 367 -1.67 11.64 17.64
C GLY A 367 -1.67 10.60 16.52
N ALA A 368 -0.72 10.77 15.59
CA ALA A 368 -0.47 9.84 14.51
C ALA A 368 0.69 8.90 14.83
N ILE A 369 0.57 7.66 14.43
CA ILE A 369 1.63 6.64 14.44
C ILE A 369 1.79 6.05 13.06
N ASP A 370 2.99 5.51 12.78
CA ASP A 370 3.30 4.96 11.46
C ASP A 370 2.68 3.57 11.30
N PHE A 371 2.14 3.30 10.11
CA PHE A 371 1.57 2.02 9.75
C PHE A 371 2.50 1.25 8.81
N GLY A 372 3.09 0.15 9.31
CA GLY A 372 3.94 -0.73 8.51
C GLY A 372 3.23 -2.01 8.04
N GLY A 373 1.90 -2.09 8.18
CA GLY A 373 1.08 -3.22 7.74
C GLY A 373 0.96 -4.38 8.75
N SER A 374 1.64 -4.30 9.88
CA SER A 374 1.57 -5.26 11.01
C SER A 374 1.28 -4.51 12.31
N VAL A 375 0.53 -5.13 13.23
CA VAL A 375 0.30 -4.58 14.58
C VAL A 375 1.62 -4.30 15.31
N SER A 376 2.64 -5.15 15.10
CA SER A 376 3.96 -4.96 15.68
C SER A 376 4.65 -3.68 15.22
N THR A 377 4.50 -3.30 13.94
CA THR A 377 5.08 -2.05 13.42
C THR A 377 4.43 -0.81 14.06
N ASN A 378 3.12 -0.86 14.30
CA ASN A 378 2.42 0.18 15.03
C ASN A 378 2.87 0.29 16.50
N ALA A 379 3.07 -0.87 17.17
CA ALA A 379 3.56 -0.90 18.54
C ALA A 379 4.97 -0.33 18.67
N VAL A 380 5.85 -0.58 17.68
CA VAL A 380 7.20 0.01 17.62
C VAL A 380 7.13 1.52 17.39
N SER A 381 6.30 1.98 16.46
CA SER A 381 6.09 3.41 16.23
C SER A 381 5.58 4.11 17.51
N LEU A 382 4.67 3.47 18.26
CA LEU A 382 4.24 3.98 19.57
C LEU A 382 5.41 4.06 20.55
N ALA A 383 6.26 3.01 20.64
CA ALA A 383 7.40 3.00 21.52
C ALA A 383 8.39 4.15 21.20
N GLU A 384 8.58 4.49 19.94
CA GLU A 384 9.37 5.67 19.53
C GLU A 384 8.71 6.98 19.98
N LYS A 385 7.39 7.11 19.79
CA LYS A 385 6.64 8.31 20.22
C LYS A 385 6.58 8.47 21.73
N MET A 386 6.60 7.36 22.48
CA MET A 386 6.74 7.36 23.94
C MET A 386 8.15 7.78 24.40
N GLU A 387 9.08 8.00 23.46
CA GLU A 387 10.49 8.33 23.73
C GLU A 387 11.17 7.24 24.56
N ALA A 388 11.07 5.99 24.13
CA ALA A 388 11.80 4.89 24.72
C ALA A 388 13.31 5.16 24.71
N ARG A 389 14.04 4.73 25.76
CA ARG A 389 15.51 4.74 25.75
C ARG A 389 16.04 3.82 24.64
N ASN A 390 15.58 2.57 24.64
CA ASN A 390 15.82 1.59 23.60
C ASN A 390 14.54 0.81 23.31
N ILE A 391 14.41 0.28 22.10
CA ILE A 391 13.29 -0.59 21.71
C ILE A 391 13.81 -2.02 21.59
N LEU A 392 13.19 -2.91 22.36
CA LEU A 392 13.55 -4.31 22.46
C LEU A 392 12.47 -5.12 21.73
N LEU A 393 12.85 -5.99 20.80
CA LEU A 393 11.93 -6.77 19.98
C LEU A 393 11.99 -8.24 20.39
N VAL A 394 10.83 -8.87 20.63
CA VAL A 394 10.68 -10.31 20.86
C VAL A 394 9.49 -10.84 20.09
N GLY A 395 9.61 -12.05 19.55
CA GLY A 395 8.52 -12.68 18.80
C GLY A 395 8.23 -12.01 17.43
N GLN A 396 9.22 -11.33 16.85
CA GLN A 396 9.17 -10.76 15.50
C GLN A 396 9.82 -11.71 14.49
N ASP A 397 9.32 -12.94 14.41
CA ASP A 397 9.96 -14.00 13.64
C ASP A 397 9.87 -13.78 12.12
N LEU A 398 8.80 -13.17 11.64
CA LEU A 398 8.52 -12.83 10.22
C LEU A 398 8.78 -13.99 9.24
N SER A 399 8.57 -15.21 9.75
CA SER A 399 8.77 -16.49 9.07
C SER A 399 7.95 -17.56 9.75
N PHE A 400 8.10 -18.80 9.33
CA PHE A 400 7.38 -19.95 9.88
C PHE A 400 8.31 -20.94 10.58
N PRO A 401 8.99 -20.58 11.71
CA PRO A 401 9.72 -21.55 12.51
C PRO A 401 8.79 -22.68 12.96
N ASP A 402 9.30 -23.90 13.02
CA ASP A 402 8.52 -25.09 13.37
C ASP A 402 7.23 -25.30 12.56
N LYS A 403 7.12 -24.68 11.38
CA LYS A 403 5.94 -24.70 10.51
C LYS A 403 4.69 -24.10 11.19
N LEU A 404 4.86 -23.15 12.08
CA LEU A 404 3.81 -22.42 12.76
C LEU A 404 3.71 -20.98 12.23
N ALA A 405 2.50 -20.45 12.18
CA ALA A 405 2.27 -19.05 11.84
C ALA A 405 2.35 -18.14 13.08
N HIS A 406 1.92 -18.63 14.22
CA HIS A 406 2.00 -17.96 15.52
C HIS A 406 2.53 -18.92 16.59
N CYS A 407 2.92 -18.37 17.74
CA CYS A 407 3.41 -19.17 18.86
C CYS A 407 2.31 -20.11 19.41
N LYS A 408 2.73 -21.23 19.95
CA LYS A 408 1.84 -22.14 20.69
C LYS A 408 1.19 -21.39 21.86
N GLY A 409 -0.08 -21.65 22.10
CA GLY A 409 -0.87 -20.91 23.09
C GLY A 409 -1.55 -19.63 22.53
N ALA A 410 -1.18 -19.17 21.33
CA ALA A 410 -1.92 -18.12 20.65
C ALA A 410 -3.32 -18.63 20.23
N VAL A 411 -4.32 -17.79 20.39
CA VAL A 411 -5.74 -18.16 20.17
C VAL A 411 -5.99 -18.79 18.79
N LEU A 412 -5.31 -18.30 17.74
CA LEU A 412 -5.44 -18.90 16.40
C LEU A 412 -4.87 -20.32 16.34
N GLU A 413 -3.74 -20.56 16.98
CA GLU A 413 -3.13 -21.88 17.03
C GLU A 413 -3.97 -22.85 17.89
N GLU A 414 -4.49 -22.38 19.04
CA GLU A 414 -5.35 -23.19 19.90
C GLU A 414 -6.71 -23.49 19.26
N ARG A 415 -7.25 -22.55 18.45
CA ARG A 415 -8.49 -22.80 17.71
C ARG A 415 -8.36 -23.99 16.75
N LEU A 416 -7.18 -24.28 16.23
CA LEU A 416 -6.95 -25.45 15.37
C LEU A 416 -7.32 -26.76 16.08
N ASN A 417 -7.15 -26.84 17.40
CA ASN A 417 -7.55 -27.99 18.20
C ASN A 417 -9.06 -28.28 18.12
N HIS A 418 -9.88 -27.24 17.96
CA HIS A 418 -11.35 -27.40 17.88
C HIS A 418 -11.86 -27.72 16.48
N ILE A 419 -11.07 -27.41 15.43
CA ILE A 419 -11.45 -27.69 14.04
C ILE A 419 -10.69 -28.88 13.45
N GLU A 420 -9.78 -29.46 14.22
CA GLU A 420 -9.05 -30.67 13.82
C GLU A 420 -10.02 -31.86 13.67
N SER A 421 -9.84 -32.62 12.61
CA SER A 421 -10.63 -33.80 12.32
C SER A 421 -9.73 -34.93 11.79
N ARG A 422 -10.27 -36.16 11.72
CA ARG A 422 -9.52 -37.30 11.15
C ARG A 422 -9.01 -37.03 9.73
N LYS A 423 -9.76 -36.21 8.95
CA LYS A 423 -9.43 -35.87 7.55
C LYS A 423 -8.50 -34.65 7.44
N PHE A 424 -8.69 -33.68 8.33
CA PHE A 424 -7.97 -32.42 8.31
C PHE A 424 -7.28 -32.20 9.65
N ARG A 425 -6.02 -32.58 9.71
CA ARG A 425 -5.14 -32.44 10.87
C ARG A 425 -4.62 -31.01 11.00
N ARG A 426 -4.09 -30.68 12.16
CA ARG A 426 -3.47 -29.37 12.47
C ARG A 426 -2.40 -28.98 11.45
N GLU A 427 -1.55 -29.93 11.06
CA GLU A 427 -0.50 -29.73 10.06
C GLU A 427 -1.06 -29.32 8.70
N TYR A 428 -2.23 -29.83 8.31
CA TYR A 428 -2.91 -29.42 7.08
C TYR A 428 -3.31 -27.94 7.14
N HIS A 429 -3.88 -27.48 8.26
CA HIS A 429 -4.29 -26.10 8.43
C HIS A 429 -3.08 -25.16 8.44
N ASN A 430 -2.01 -25.52 9.15
CA ASN A 430 -0.77 -24.75 9.18
C ASN A 430 -0.12 -24.71 7.80
N HIS A 431 -0.07 -25.84 7.08
CA HIS A 431 0.42 -25.89 5.71
C HIS A 431 -0.38 -24.95 4.80
N LYS A 432 -1.71 -24.96 4.89
CA LYS A 432 -2.59 -24.07 4.12
C LYS A 432 -2.31 -22.59 4.43
N GLN A 433 -2.07 -22.23 5.67
CA GLN A 433 -1.68 -20.86 6.06
C GLN A 433 -0.32 -20.47 5.45
N MET A 434 0.69 -21.33 5.56
CA MET A 434 2.03 -21.06 5.03
C MET A 434 2.08 -20.95 3.50
N THR A 435 1.16 -21.62 2.81
CA THR A 435 1.10 -21.68 1.33
C THR A 435 -0.02 -20.84 0.73
N ALA A 436 -0.74 -20.06 1.56
CA ALA A 436 -1.80 -19.15 1.11
C ALA A 436 -1.26 -18.01 0.21
N LEU A 437 0.02 -17.68 0.37
CA LEU A 437 0.79 -16.76 -0.47
C LEU A 437 2.02 -17.50 -1.02
N PRO A 438 2.63 -17.02 -2.11
CA PRO A 438 3.86 -17.60 -2.64
C PRO A 438 4.94 -17.75 -1.57
N VAL A 439 5.48 -18.96 -1.44
CA VAL A 439 6.52 -19.28 -0.46
C VAL A 439 7.82 -18.61 -0.89
N LYS A 440 8.43 -17.88 0.02
CA LYS A 440 9.77 -17.29 -0.10
C LYS A 440 10.70 -17.90 0.96
N ARG A 441 11.99 -17.57 0.86
CA ARG A 441 12.99 -17.92 1.84
C ARG A 441 13.77 -16.69 2.28
N ALA A 442 14.19 -16.66 3.54
CA ALA A 442 15.00 -15.58 4.07
C ALA A 442 16.01 -16.14 5.09
N ARG A 443 17.12 -15.43 5.28
CA ARG A 443 18.21 -15.81 6.19
C ARG A 443 17.71 -15.90 7.63
N SER A 444 17.97 -17.01 8.29
CA SER A 444 17.61 -17.27 9.70
C SER A 444 18.66 -16.72 10.65
N ILE A 445 18.22 -16.22 11.83
CA ILE A 445 19.12 -15.84 12.93
C ILE A 445 19.90 -17.04 13.50
N ARG A 446 19.39 -18.27 13.33
CA ARG A 446 20.07 -19.52 13.72
C ARG A 446 21.01 -20.06 12.65
N GLY A 447 21.13 -19.36 11.52
CA GLY A 447 21.85 -19.83 10.34
C GLY A 447 20.96 -20.59 9.35
N GLY A 448 21.38 -20.63 8.09
CA GLY A 448 20.58 -21.19 7.01
C GLY A 448 19.38 -20.30 6.62
N GLU A 449 18.34 -20.92 6.07
CA GLU A 449 17.15 -20.22 5.58
C GLU A 449 15.86 -20.73 6.23
N LEU A 450 14.93 -19.83 6.48
CA LEU A 450 13.57 -20.12 6.91
C LEU A 450 12.55 -19.84 5.80
N ARG A 451 11.46 -20.58 5.83
CA ARG A 451 10.29 -20.29 4.99
C ARG A 451 9.60 -19.03 5.51
N THR A 452 9.27 -18.15 4.56
CA THR A 452 8.49 -16.93 4.78
C THR A 452 7.56 -16.72 3.60
N ASN A 453 6.88 -15.61 3.53
CA ASN A 453 6.08 -15.20 2.39
C ASN A 453 6.26 -13.69 2.12
N GLU A 454 5.72 -13.26 1.02
CA GLU A 454 5.85 -11.88 0.54
C GLU A 454 5.30 -10.84 1.53
N LYS A 455 4.17 -11.14 2.18
CA LYS A 455 3.58 -10.26 3.21
C LYS A 455 4.52 -10.07 4.41
N LEU A 456 5.11 -11.14 4.90
CA LEU A 456 6.06 -11.08 6.03
C LEU A 456 7.36 -10.38 5.64
N LEU A 457 7.79 -10.50 4.36
CA LEU A 457 8.94 -9.76 3.85
C LEU A 457 8.69 -8.25 3.72
N ILE A 458 7.45 -7.83 3.40
CA ILE A 458 7.06 -6.41 3.46
C ILE A 458 7.21 -5.87 4.89
N PHE A 459 6.78 -6.63 5.90
CA PHE A 459 6.95 -6.23 7.30
C PHE A 459 8.43 -6.20 7.70
N LYS A 460 9.22 -7.22 7.28
CA LYS A 460 10.67 -7.25 7.47
C LYS A 460 11.32 -5.99 6.92
N LYS A 461 10.99 -5.64 5.68
CA LYS A 461 11.51 -4.44 5.02
C LYS A 461 11.15 -3.16 5.79
N TRP A 462 9.95 -3.05 6.33
CA TRP A 462 9.59 -1.91 7.16
C TRP A 462 10.50 -1.77 8.39
N PHE A 463 10.78 -2.87 9.12
CA PHE A 463 11.70 -2.85 10.26
C PHE A 463 13.12 -2.42 9.88
N GLU A 464 13.58 -2.79 8.69
CA GLU A 464 14.91 -2.48 8.19
C GLU A 464 15.04 -1.03 7.71
N ASP A 465 14.06 -0.56 6.92
CA ASP A 465 14.08 0.75 6.26
C ASP A 465 13.60 1.89 7.18
N HIS A 466 12.85 1.58 8.26
CA HIS A 466 12.30 2.61 9.14
C HIS A 466 13.42 3.44 9.80
N PRO A 467 13.37 4.79 9.72
CA PRO A 467 14.35 5.66 10.37
C PRO A 467 14.30 5.52 11.89
N LYS A 468 15.34 4.94 12.48
CA LYS A 468 15.42 4.64 13.91
C LYS A 468 15.87 5.89 14.69
N LYS A 469 14.99 6.43 15.53
CA LYS A 469 15.30 7.60 16.38
C LYS A 469 16.10 7.23 17.62
N ASN A 470 15.99 5.99 18.07
CA ASN A 470 16.65 5.38 19.22
C ASN A 470 17.14 3.98 18.85
N PRO A 471 18.08 3.37 19.60
CA PRO A 471 18.59 2.04 19.31
C PRO A 471 17.50 0.97 19.42
N TRP A 472 17.48 0.05 18.45
CA TRP A 472 16.62 -1.13 18.45
C TRP A 472 17.46 -2.39 18.58
N PHE A 473 16.96 -3.39 19.32
CA PHE A 473 17.63 -4.69 19.53
C PHE A 473 16.63 -5.82 19.29
N ASN A 474 17.06 -6.89 18.63
CA ASN A 474 16.25 -8.09 18.42
C ASN A 474 16.68 -9.20 19.35
N PHE A 475 15.81 -9.59 20.27
CA PHE A 475 15.99 -10.70 21.20
C PHE A 475 15.21 -11.96 20.80
N GLY A 476 14.72 -12.02 19.56
CA GLY A 476 14.08 -13.20 19.01
C GLY A 476 15.01 -14.41 19.08
N LYS A 477 14.49 -15.55 19.55
CA LYS A 477 15.25 -16.81 19.65
C LYS A 477 15.26 -17.59 18.32
N ASP A 478 14.38 -17.25 17.41
CA ASP A 478 14.28 -17.78 16.04
C ASP A 478 13.63 -16.73 15.11
N GLY A 479 13.60 -16.99 13.82
CA GLY A 479 13.03 -16.06 12.84
C GLY A 479 14.06 -15.58 11.82
N VAL A 480 13.63 -14.63 10.97
CA VAL A 480 14.52 -14.05 9.96
C VAL A 480 15.43 -12.99 10.57
N VAL A 481 16.62 -12.84 10.01
CA VAL A 481 17.52 -11.73 10.32
C VAL A 481 16.89 -10.42 9.93
N LEU A 482 16.88 -9.44 10.84
CA LEU A 482 16.51 -8.05 10.59
C LEU A 482 17.79 -7.24 10.39
N GLU A 483 18.08 -6.85 9.17
CA GLU A 483 19.30 -6.08 8.87
C GLU A 483 19.25 -4.71 9.56
N GLY A 484 20.38 -4.30 10.12
CA GLY A 484 20.47 -3.03 10.86
C GLY A 484 19.83 -3.03 12.27
N ILE A 485 19.33 -4.20 12.76
CA ILE A 485 18.83 -4.39 14.13
C ILE A 485 19.64 -5.51 14.75
N PRO A 486 20.62 -5.19 15.64
CA PRO A 486 21.49 -6.20 16.21
C PRO A 486 20.71 -7.18 17.11
N GLY A 487 21.03 -8.46 16.94
CA GLY A 487 20.61 -9.50 17.87
C GLY A 487 21.49 -9.49 19.12
N ALA A 488 20.92 -9.80 20.28
CA ALA A 488 21.65 -9.89 21.53
C ALA A 488 21.03 -10.95 22.47
N ASN A 489 21.78 -11.34 23.49
CA ASN A 489 21.24 -12.14 24.59
C ASN A 489 20.42 -11.23 25.52
N PHE A 490 19.16 -11.60 25.77
CA PHE A 490 18.23 -10.75 26.53
C PHE A 490 18.68 -10.55 28.00
N ALA A 491 19.06 -11.63 28.66
CA ALA A 491 19.50 -11.57 30.04
C ALA A 491 20.79 -10.73 30.20
N GLU A 492 21.78 -10.95 29.35
CA GLU A 492 23.04 -10.17 29.36
C GLU A 492 22.78 -8.69 29.06
N TYR A 493 21.89 -8.41 28.11
CA TYR A 493 21.53 -7.03 27.80
C TYR A 493 20.91 -6.33 29.00
N ILE A 494 19.90 -6.94 29.63
CA ILE A 494 19.24 -6.35 30.81
C ILE A 494 20.22 -6.14 31.96
N GLN A 495 21.08 -7.11 32.25
CA GLN A 495 22.09 -6.98 33.32
C GLN A 495 23.09 -5.85 33.04
N LYS A 496 23.49 -5.66 31.79
CA LYS A 496 24.44 -4.61 31.39
C LYS A 496 23.79 -3.22 31.30
N ASN A 497 22.52 -3.15 30.91
CA ASN A 497 21.80 -1.93 30.62
C ASN A 497 20.56 -1.75 31.54
N GLU A 498 20.68 -2.14 32.78
CA GLU A 498 19.58 -2.13 33.75
C GLU A 498 18.88 -0.75 33.77
N CYS A 499 17.55 -0.76 33.64
CA CYS A 499 16.71 0.37 33.96
C CYS A 499 16.41 0.32 35.46
N ASP A 500 16.52 1.45 36.15
CA ASP A 500 16.08 1.53 37.52
C ASP A 500 14.59 1.11 37.65
N PRO A 501 14.29 0.05 38.41
CA PRO A 501 12.92 -0.46 38.56
C PRO A 501 11.94 0.58 39.12
N LYS A 502 12.40 1.58 39.90
CA LYS A 502 11.56 2.67 40.40
C LYS A 502 11.14 3.59 39.24
N THR A 503 12.06 3.87 38.33
CA THR A 503 11.78 4.67 37.13
C THR A 503 10.77 3.95 36.21
N VAL A 504 10.97 2.64 35.97
CA VAL A 504 10.01 1.83 35.17
C VAL A 504 8.65 1.84 35.84
N ARG A 505 8.58 1.62 37.16
CA ARG A 505 7.32 1.66 37.89
C ARG A 505 6.63 3.03 37.79
N SER A 506 7.38 4.13 37.92
CA SER A 506 6.84 5.48 37.80
C SER A 506 6.24 5.73 36.43
N VAL A 507 6.86 5.24 35.34
CA VAL A 507 6.31 5.34 33.97
C VAL A 507 5.04 4.49 33.85
N ARG A 508 5.02 3.28 34.39
CA ARG A 508 3.85 2.39 34.42
C ARG A 508 2.68 3.04 35.16
N ASP A 509 2.94 3.56 36.36
CA ASP A 509 1.94 4.25 37.16
C ASP A 509 1.40 5.50 36.42
N ARG A 510 2.27 6.22 35.70
CA ARG A 510 1.85 7.38 34.89
C ARG A 510 0.95 6.97 33.72
N ILE A 511 1.25 5.86 33.01
CA ILE A 511 0.38 5.31 31.95
C ILE A 511 -1.01 4.98 32.51
N LEU A 512 -1.07 4.29 33.67
CA LEU A 512 -2.33 3.97 34.33
C LEU A 512 -3.08 5.21 34.76
N GLN A 513 -2.40 6.18 35.37
CA GLN A 513 -3.00 7.46 35.78
C GLN A 513 -3.63 8.19 34.59
N ILE A 514 -2.91 8.29 33.46
CA ILE A 514 -3.44 8.96 32.25
C ILE A 514 -4.69 8.22 31.74
N ALA A 515 -4.65 6.88 31.70
CA ALA A 515 -5.78 6.09 31.24
C ALA A 515 -7.01 6.23 32.15
N ASP A 516 -6.80 6.31 33.47
CA ASP A 516 -7.86 6.34 34.49
C ASP A 516 -8.37 7.76 34.81
N GLU A 517 -7.74 8.81 34.25
CA GLU A 517 -8.30 10.18 34.34
C GLU A 517 -9.72 10.18 33.73
N PRO A 518 -10.71 10.80 34.42
CA PRO A 518 -12.08 10.86 33.88
C PRO A 518 -12.12 11.45 32.47
N ALA A 519 -12.87 10.83 31.58
CA ALA A 519 -13.19 11.45 30.30
C ALA A 519 -14.09 12.66 30.53
N HIS A 520 -13.92 13.70 29.74
CA HIS A 520 -14.81 14.86 29.86
C HIS A 520 -16.19 14.50 29.33
N ALA A 521 -17.23 14.56 30.15
CA ALA A 521 -18.63 14.36 29.75
C ALA A 521 -19.04 15.19 28.51
N ARG A 522 -18.35 16.31 28.27
CA ARG A 522 -18.48 17.12 27.04
C ARG A 522 -18.11 16.36 25.77
N THR A 523 -17.23 15.35 25.85
CA THR A 523 -16.79 14.60 24.66
C THR A 523 -17.91 13.69 24.14
N ALA A 524 -18.58 12.93 25.02
CA ALA A 524 -19.71 12.07 24.64
C ALA A 524 -20.86 12.90 24.04
N HIS A 525 -21.22 14.02 24.69
CA HIS A 525 -22.28 14.90 24.20
C HIS A 525 -21.90 15.58 22.86
N LYS A 526 -20.63 15.94 22.66
CA LYS A 526 -20.14 16.46 21.37
C LYS A 526 -20.30 15.41 20.27
N ILE A 527 -19.85 14.18 20.51
CA ILE A 527 -19.95 13.08 19.55
C ILE A 527 -21.42 12.81 19.21
N GLU A 528 -22.30 12.79 20.21
CA GLU A 528 -23.74 12.59 20.00
C GLU A 528 -24.34 13.66 19.08
N ASN A 529 -24.04 14.93 19.34
CA ASN A 529 -24.54 16.05 18.54
C ASN A 529 -24.00 16.04 17.11
N GLU A 530 -22.71 15.74 16.92
CA GLU A 530 -22.11 15.58 15.59
C GLU A 530 -22.75 14.41 14.82
N LEU A 531 -23.01 13.28 15.49
CA LEU A 531 -23.68 12.14 14.88
C LEU A 531 -25.14 12.46 14.50
N LYS A 532 -25.89 13.18 15.34
CA LYS A 532 -27.25 13.62 15.04
C LYS A 532 -27.26 14.56 13.83
N THR A 533 -26.34 15.53 13.80
CA THR A 533 -26.18 16.44 12.67
C THR A 533 -25.85 15.71 11.37
N LEU A 534 -24.91 14.77 11.43
CA LEU A 534 -24.52 13.95 10.29
C LEU A 534 -25.68 13.04 9.81
N PHE A 535 -26.47 12.50 10.75
CA PHE A 535 -27.63 11.67 10.43
C PHE A 535 -28.69 12.44 9.65
N GLU A 536 -29.03 13.66 10.07
CA GLU A 536 -29.99 14.52 9.36
C GLU A 536 -29.47 14.97 7.99
N GLN A 537 -28.19 15.28 7.88
CA GLN A 537 -27.56 15.59 6.60
C GLN A 537 -27.62 14.39 5.62
N LEU A 538 -27.36 13.18 6.13
CA LEU A 538 -27.43 11.95 5.34
C LEU A 538 -28.83 11.66 4.83
N LYS A 539 -29.88 11.95 5.62
CA LYS A 539 -31.27 11.72 5.23
C LYS A 539 -31.62 12.52 3.96
N GLY A 540 -31.42 13.83 3.98
CA GLY A 540 -31.68 14.67 2.81
C GLY A 540 -30.77 14.36 1.61
N PHE A 541 -29.51 13.95 1.88
CA PHE A 541 -28.57 13.55 0.83
C PHE A 541 -28.97 12.23 0.17
N SER A 542 -29.44 11.26 0.96
CA SER A 542 -29.85 9.95 0.46
C SER A 542 -30.99 10.02 -0.54
N GLU A 543 -31.93 10.96 -0.37
CA GLU A 543 -33.03 11.19 -1.33
C GLU A 543 -32.50 11.64 -2.69
N LYS A 544 -31.51 12.54 -2.68
CA LYS A 544 -30.85 13.02 -3.93
C LYS A 544 -30.05 11.90 -4.61
N VAL A 545 -29.28 11.15 -3.83
CA VAL A 545 -28.51 10.01 -4.34
C VAL A 545 -29.44 8.96 -4.97
N THR A 546 -30.57 8.64 -4.33
CA THR A 546 -31.58 7.72 -4.87
C THR A 546 -32.15 8.24 -6.19
N ARG A 547 -32.43 9.54 -6.25
CA ARG A 547 -32.90 10.17 -7.51
C ARG A 547 -31.85 10.08 -8.61
N GLY A 548 -30.58 10.39 -8.29
CA GLY A 548 -29.42 10.27 -9.20
C GLY A 548 -29.27 8.84 -9.73
N ARG A 549 -29.40 7.82 -8.86
CA ARG A 549 -29.35 6.41 -9.29
C ARG A 549 -30.46 6.08 -10.28
N ILE A 550 -31.71 6.47 -9.99
CA ILE A 550 -32.85 6.23 -10.90
C ILE A 550 -32.65 6.89 -12.25
N LEU A 551 -32.14 8.14 -12.27
CA LEU A 551 -31.85 8.85 -13.51
C LEU A 551 -30.70 8.21 -14.28
N SER A 552 -29.60 7.85 -13.61
CA SER A 552 -28.47 7.16 -14.22
C SER A 552 -28.88 5.83 -14.86
N GLU A 553 -29.77 5.06 -14.19
CA GLU A 553 -30.28 3.79 -14.71
C GLU A 553 -31.16 4.00 -15.96
N ARG A 554 -31.99 5.04 -15.94
CA ARG A 554 -32.78 5.43 -17.13
C ARG A 554 -31.90 5.90 -18.28
N LEU A 555 -30.95 6.78 -18.02
CA LEU A 555 -30.00 7.27 -19.02
C LEU A 555 -29.20 6.14 -19.64
N TYR A 556 -28.67 5.24 -18.82
CA TYR A 556 -27.95 4.07 -19.30
C TYR A 556 -28.81 3.20 -20.22
N SER A 557 -30.06 2.93 -19.83
CA SER A 557 -31.00 2.11 -20.60
C SER A 557 -31.42 2.79 -21.91
N GLN A 558 -31.66 4.10 -21.87
CA GLN A 558 -32.04 4.89 -23.03
C GLN A 558 -30.92 5.01 -24.06
N ILE A 559 -29.69 5.26 -23.61
CA ILE A 559 -28.51 5.35 -24.48
C ILE A 559 -28.19 3.98 -25.10
N ARG A 560 -28.38 2.89 -24.36
CA ARG A 560 -28.16 1.52 -24.86
C ARG A 560 -29.18 1.11 -25.92
N ALA A 561 -30.43 1.62 -25.84
CA ALA A 561 -31.52 1.27 -26.73
C ALA A 561 -31.50 2.03 -28.09
N GLU A 562 -30.44 2.80 -28.36
CA GLU A 562 -30.25 3.62 -29.56
C GLU A 562 -31.48 4.49 -29.97
N ASP A 563 -31.51 5.73 -29.47
CA ASP A 563 -31.95 6.94 -30.14
C ASP A 563 -33.46 7.26 -30.43
N LYS A 564 -34.41 6.58 -29.86
CA LYS A 564 -35.83 6.99 -30.00
C LYS A 564 -36.26 8.13 -29.04
N PHE A 565 -35.39 8.59 -28.14
CA PHE A 565 -35.78 9.44 -27.00
C PHE A 565 -34.86 10.69 -26.80
N LYS A 566 -34.37 11.35 -27.85
CA LYS A 566 -33.40 12.46 -27.76
C LYS A 566 -33.82 13.57 -26.78
N ASP A 567 -35.03 14.04 -26.83
CA ASP A 567 -35.53 15.11 -25.96
C ASP A 567 -35.62 14.66 -24.50
N GLN A 568 -36.02 13.40 -24.26
CA GLN A 568 -36.08 12.85 -22.92
C GLN A 568 -34.70 12.64 -22.34
N ILE A 569 -33.73 12.21 -23.15
CA ILE A 569 -32.32 12.07 -22.74
C ILE A 569 -31.75 13.43 -22.32
N LEU A 570 -31.96 14.47 -23.12
CA LEU A 570 -31.49 15.83 -22.80
C LEU A 570 -32.12 16.37 -21.50
N LYS A 571 -33.41 16.12 -21.26
CA LYS A 571 -34.07 16.50 -20.01
C LYS A 571 -33.49 15.76 -18.84
N ASN A 572 -33.26 14.45 -18.95
CA ASN A 572 -32.69 13.64 -17.88
C ASN A 572 -31.22 14.02 -17.58
N LEU A 573 -30.41 14.36 -18.60
CA LEU A 573 -29.07 14.87 -18.45
C LEU A 573 -29.04 16.19 -17.66
N LYS A 574 -29.89 17.14 -18.02
CA LYS A 574 -29.98 18.44 -17.32
C LYS A 574 -30.40 18.27 -15.85
N GLU A 575 -31.31 17.33 -15.56
CA GLU A 575 -31.69 17.00 -14.19
C GLU A 575 -30.52 16.34 -13.43
N MET A 576 -29.76 15.50 -14.12
CA MET A 576 -28.58 14.83 -13.57
C MET A 576 -27.47 15.81 -13.22
N ASP A 577 -27.17 16.78 -14.12
CA ASP A 577 -26.19 17.83 -13.87
C ASP A 577 -26.49 18.61 -12.57
N GLY A 578 -27.78 18.93 -12.33
CA GLY A 578 -28.19 19.59 -11.09
C GLY A 578 -27.98 18.71 -9.85
N ILE A 579 -28.18 17.39 -9.96
CA ILE A 579 -27.92 16.46 -8.84
C ILE A 579 -26.42 16.31 -8.63
N ASP A 580 -25.62 16.19 -9.68
CA ASP A 580 -24.16 16.10 -9.62
C ASP A 580 -23.54 17.33 -8.96
N GLU A 581 -24.04 18.53 -9.28
CA GLU A 581 -23.61 19.77 -8.65
C GLU A 581 -23.97 19.79 -7.15
N GLU A 582 -25.19 19.40 -6.79
CA GLU A 582 -25.62 19.34 -5.39
C GLU A 582 -24.84 18.30 -4.58
N VAL A 583 -24.59 17.11 -5.15
CA VAL A 583 -23.79 16.05 -4.53
C VAL A 583 -22.34 16.52 -4.35
N SER A 584 -21.75 17.11 -5.38
CA SER A 584 -20.36 17.58 -5.35
C SER A 584 -20.15 18.77 -4.40
N SER A 585 -21.16 19.62 -4.20
CA SER A 585 -21.08 20.75 -3.28
C SER A 585 -20.94 20.32 -1.82
N ARG A 586 -21.41 19.13 -1.45
CA ARG A 586 -21.38 18.57 -0.07
C ARG A 586 -20.09 17.80 0.21
N LYS A 587 -18.93 18.41 -0.02
CA LYS A 587 -17.60 17.78 0.07
C LYS A 587 -17.39 16.95 1.34
N GLY A 588 -17.69 17.46 2.52
CA GLY A 588 -17.48 16.75 3.78
C GLY A 588 -18.27 15.44 3.87
N LEU A 589 -19.50 15.43 3.36
CA LEU A 589 -20.35 14.24 3.35
C LEU A 589 -19.89 13.21 2.31
N THR A 590 -19.51 13.67 1.11
CA THR A 590 -18.99 12.78 0.06
C THR A 590 -17.66 12.17 0.44
N GLU A 591 -16.78 12.88 1.17
CA GLU A 591 -15.54 12.32 1.74
C GLU A 591 -15.84 11.20 2.75
N ILE A 592 -16.81 11.40 3.65
CA ILE A 592 -17.22 10.40 4.63
C ILE A 592 -17.81 9.15 3.94
N LEU A 593 -18.70 9.34 2.98
CA LEU A 593 -19.29 8.24 2.21
C LEU A 593 -18.25 7.52 1.35
N GLY A 594 -17.24 8.26 0.88
CA GLY A 594 -16.10 7.76 0.13
C GLY A 594 -15.38 6.59 0.82
N MET A 595 -15.37 6.54 2.15
CA MET A 595 -14.82 5.41 2.91
C MET A 595 -15.42 4.04 2.53
N SER A 596 -16.68 4.01 2.12
CA SER A 596 -17.44 2.79 1.83
C SER A 596 -17.58 2.48 0.34
N ILE A 597 -17.05 3.33 -0.54
CA ILE A 597 -17.16 3.20 -1.99
C ILE A 597 -15.80 3.25 -2.71
N GLN A 598 -14.70 3.11 -1.99
CA GLN A 598 -13.36 3.18 -2.57
C GLN A 598 -13.18 2.17 -3.72
N ARG A 599 -13.69 0.96 -3.55
CA ARG A 599 -13.73 -0.04 -4.62
C ARG A 599 -14.48 0.47 -5.85
N THR A 600 -15.66 1.05 -5.66
CA THR A 600 -16.48 1.57 -6.77
C THR A 600 -15.73 2.70 -7.50
N VAL A 601 -15.08 3.59 -6.77
CA VAL A 601 -14.25 4.65 -7.34
C VAL A 601 -13.12 4.06 -8.18
N LEU A 602 -12.39 3.08 -7.66
CA LEU A 602 -11.30 2.40 -8.38
C LEU A 602 -11.81 1.67 -9.64
N MET A 603 -12.96 1.01 -9.58
CA MET A 603 -13.59 0.39 -10.75
C MET A 603 -13.88 1.41 -11.85
N ILE A 604 -14.36 2.60 -11.49
CA ILE A 604 -14.71 3.68 -12.44
C ILE A 604 -13.46 4.35 -13.00
N THR A 605 -12.42 4.61 -12.17
CA THR A 605 -11.24 5.39 -12.53
C THR A 605 -10.13 4.56 -13.13
N GLU A 606 -9.95 3.32 -12.65
CA GLU A 606 -8.82 2.46 -13.00
C GLU A 606 -9.19 1.29 -13.92
N GLY A 607 -10.50 1.06 -14.17
CA GLY A 607 -10.98 0.02 -15.07
C GLY A 607 -10.90 -1.41 -14.52
N TYR A 608 -10.97 -1.58 -13.19
CA TYR A 608 -10.97 -2.91 -12.55
C TYR A 608 -12.18 -3.78 -12.94
N GLU A 609 -12.03 -5.11 -12.74
CA GLU A 609 -13.08 -6.09 -12.98
C GLU A 609 -14.44 -5.69 -12.38
N GLY A 610 -15.50 -5.82 -13.16
CA GLY A 610 -16.85 -5.39 -12.82
C GLY A 610 -17.17 -3.93 -13.14
N GLY A 611 -16.19 -3.17 -13.70
CA GLY A 611 -16.40 -1.82 -14.22
C GLY A 611 -17.16 -1.81 -15.56
N LEU A 612 -16.50 -1.31 -16.60
CA LEU A 612 -17.08 -1.19 -17.94
C LEU A 612 -16.83 -2.44 -18.79
N THR A 613 -17.85 -2.86 -19.56
CA THR A 613 -17.70 -3.88 -20.60
C THR A 613 -16.96 -3.28 -21.82
N LEU A 614 -16.53 -4.13 -22.76
CA LEU A 614 -15.92 -3.69 -24.03
C LEU A 614 -16.84 -2.80 -24.85
N GLU A 615 -18.15 -3.07 -24.86
CA GLU A 615 -19.15 -2.26 -25.53
C GLU A 615 -19.25 -0.88 -24.89
N GLU A 616 -19.31 -0.81 -23.57
CA GLU A 616 -19.39 0.42 -22.77
C GLU A 616 -18.11 1.27 -22.91
N LYS A 617 -16.95 0.64 -23.13
CA LYS A 617 -15.67 1.33 -23.39
C LYS A 617 -15.57 1.88 -24.80
N LYS A 618 -16.14 1.18 -25.80
CA LYS A 618 -16.15 1.63 -27.21
C LYS A 618 -17.16 2.75 -27.44
N ASN A 619 -18.24 2.80 -26.69
CA ASN A 619 -19.25 3.85 -26.74
C ASN A 619 -19.08 4.81 -25.56
N GLU A 620 -18.43 5.95 -25.78
CA GLU A 620 -18.10 6.93 -24.74
C GLU A 620 -19.34 7.37 -23.94
N ARG A 621 -20.47 7.61 -24.60
CA ARG A 621 -21.72 8.02 -23.94
C ARG A 621 -22.27 6.91 -23.03
N LEU A 622 -22.24 5.68 -23.50
CA LEU A 622 -22.67 4.51 -22.74
C LEU A 622 -21.73 4.28 -21.56
N GLY A 623 -20.42 4.46 -21.76
CA GLY A 623 -19.42 4.36 -20.73
C GLY A 623 -19.60 5.40 -19.61
N ILE A 624 -19.87 6.66 -19.97
CA ILE A 624 -20.16 7.73 -19.00
C ILE A 624 -21.43 7.40 -18.20
N ALA A 625 -22.50 7.01 -18.88
CA ALA A 625 -23.76 6.63 -18.22
C ALA A 625 -23.60 5.44 -17.26
N LYS A 626 -22.76 4.45 -17.64
CA LYS A 626 -22.45 3.31 -16.77
C LYS A 626 -21.64 3.73 -15.55
N LYS A 627 -20.64 4.59 -15.71
CA LYS A 627 -19.84 5.11 -14.59
C LYS A 627 -20.70 5.86 -13.59
N SER A 628 -21.61 6.72 -14.09
CA SER A 628 -22.58 7.44 -13.27
C SER A 628 -23.50 6.47 -12.51
N LEU A 629 -24.03 5.45 -13.17
CA LEU A 629 -24.87 4.43 -12.54
C LEU A 629 -24.12 3.70 -11.40
N LEU A 630 -22.89 3.25 -11.66
CA LEU A 630 -22.08 2.57 -10.65
C LEU A 630 -21.78 3.47 -9.44
N LEU A 631 -21.45 4.75 -9.67
CA LEU A 631 -21.19 5.72 -8.63
C LEU A 631 -22.42 5.92 -7.74
N TYR A 632 -23.59 6.18 -8.33
CA TYR A 632 -24.82 6.41 -7.56
C TYR A 632 -25.34 5.16 -6.86
N GLN A 633 -25.13 3.96 -7.42
CA GLN A 633 -25.40 2.70 -6.73
C GLN A 633 -24.49 2.56 -5.48
N GLY A 634 -23.19 2.81 -5.62
CA GLY A 634 -22.26 2.79 -4.50
C GLY A 634 -22.60 3.82 -3.41
N LEU A 635 -22.93 5.06 -3.80
CA LEU A 635 -23.34 6.11 -2.88
C LEU A 635 -24.63 5.76 -2.14
N GLU A 636 -25.64 5.19 -2.81
CA GLU A 636 -26.90 4.76 -2.16
C GLU A 636 -26.66 3.66 -1.11
N GLU A 637 -25.82 2.67 -1.43
CA GLU A 637 -25.44 1.63 -0.48
C GLU A 637 -24.66 2.20 0.71
N ALA A 638 -23.74 3.15 0.45
CA ALA A 638 -23.00 3.84 1.51
C ALA A 638 -23.95 4.64 2.41
N CYS A 639 -24.90 5.40 1.87
CA CYS A 639 -25.90 6.13 2.66
C CYS A 639 -26.69 5.18 3.57
N LYS A 640 -27.15 4.03 3.06
CA LYS A 640 -27.86 3.01 3.85
C LYS A 640 -26.99 2.46 4.98
N LEU A 641 -25.71 2.15 4.69
CA LEU A 641 -24.76 1.65 5.68
C LEU A 641 -24.52 2.67 6.79
N HIS A 642 -24.16 3.90 6.41
CA HIS A 642 -23.85 4.96 7.37
C HIS A 642 -25.05 5.32 8.24
N SER A 643 -26.22 5.57 7.64
CA SER A 643 -27.45 5.90 8.39
C SER A 643 -27.80 4.80 9.42
N LYS A 644 -27.70 3.53 9.03
CA LYS A 644 -27.94 2.41 9.92
C LYS A 644 -26.98 2.37 11.10
N GLN A 645 -25.68 2.59 10.85
CA GLN A 645 -24.67 2.51 11.92
C GLN A 645 -24.69 3.75 12.81
N ILE A 646 -24.87 4.94 12.25
CA ILE A 646 -25.00 6.19 13.02
C ILE A 646 -26.22 6.13 13.94
N GLY A 647 -27.38 5.67 13.44
CA GLY A 647 -28.57 5.48 14.28
C GLY A 647 -28.33 4.55 15.47
N LYS A 648 -27.56 3.45 15.26
CA LYS A 648 -27.18 2.54 16.35
C LYS A 648 -26.20 3.20 17.34
N ALA A 649 -25.23 3.98 16.84
CA ALA A 649 -24.27 4.68 17.69
C ALA A 649 -24.96 5.74 18.56
N ILE A 650 -25.87 6.54 18.00
CA ILE A 650 -26.69 7.51 18.76
C ILE A 650 -27.49 6.78 19.84
N ALA A 651 -28.23 5.72 19.50
CA ALA A 651 -29.03 4.97 20.47
C ALA A 651 -28.17 4.42 21.62
N ARG A 652 -26.93 4.02 21.33
CA ARG A 652 -26.01 3.50 22.34
C ARG A 652 -25.48 4.60 23.26
N ILE A 653 -25.13 5.78 22.75
CA ILE A 653 -24.70 6.92 23.59
C ILE A 653 -25.84 7.39 24.49
N SER A 654 -27.08 7.38 23.99
CA SER A 654 -28.29 7.80 24.73
C SER A 654 -28.82 6.74 25.69
N ASP A 655 -28.23 5.51 25.76
CA ASP A 655 -28.67 4.46 26.69
C ASP A 655 -28.16 4.77 28.10
N PRO A 656 -29.04 4.91 29.12
CA PRO A 656 -28.63 5.20 30.51
C PRO A 656 -27.68 4.17 31.11
N LYS A 657 -27.64 2.92 30.57
CA LYS A 657 -26.67 1.90 30.96
C LYS A 657 -25.25 2.17 30.48
N PHE A 658 -25.07 3.17 29.64
CA PHE A 658 -23.78 3.58 29.12
C PHE A 658 -23.08 4.61 30.02
N GLU A 659 -23.84 5.26 30.93
CA GLU A 659 -23.34 6.25 31.89
C GLU A 659 -22.75 5.62 33.17
N THR A 660 -22.79 4.29 33.34
CA THR A 660 -22.26 3.53 34.49
C THR A 660 -21.13 2.59 34.06
#